data_23a034534155ff7b4a65f349ed7dc1d0
#
_entry.id   23a034534155ff7b4a65f349ed7dc1d0
#
_cell.length_a   1.000
_cell.length_b   1.000
_cell.length_c   1.000
_cell.angle_alpha   90.00
_cell.angle_beta   90.00
_cell.angle_gamma   90.00
#
_symmetry.space_group_name_H-M   'P 1'
#
loop_
_entity.id
_entity.type
_entity.pdbx_description
1 polymer ?
#
loop_
_entity_poly.entity_id
_entity_poly.type
_entity_poly.pdbx_seq_one_letter_code
_entity_poly.pdbx_strand_id
1 'polypeptide(L)'
;MSDSLIHLQSAGADIVIKTRPFAEIVYWGPHLSHFSPQDADSLTRPVANGRLDVDSPVTLMAELGHGLFGAPGIEGHRQGLDASPLFTTSEVRHEGQTLTLVSEDPQAGLRLQSEIALDASGVLSVRHGVTNLRASPWQVDRLAVTLPVAERAREVMAFHGRWIREFQPHRLTLEHDSFVLENRRGRTSHEHFPALITGSRAFSEMQGEVWGVHLAWSGNHRLRAEVKTDGRRYLQAEALYLPGEMALAEGETLWTPYLYASYSANGLNGMSQQFHRYLRERIIRFPGNKPRPMHLNTWEGIYFDHDPDYIMRMADEAAALGVERFIIDDGWFKGRNDDWAALGDWYLDEKKYPYGLTPVIDHVKSLGMEFGIWVEPEMINPDSDLYRAHPDWVLALPGYTPLTGRHQFVLNLNIPEAFDYLLERMSWLLGEHAVDYVKWDMNRELVQPGHQGRAAADAQTRQFYRLLDTLVARFPHIEFESCSSGGGRIDYEVLKRSHRFWASDNNDALERNTIQRGMSYFFPPEVMGAHIGNRHCHATFRQHSIAFRGLTALFGHMGLELDPVSADEEERAGYRKYAALHKQWRDVIHHGVQWRIDMPDATTLAHGVVSPDKAQAIFLVSQLAMPDYTLMAPLRLAGLEASARYQVTLLDHPNIQITGEGGHTMRKLPAWMTTPQTVSGEWLQQAGLALPILDPESAILIGLQRV
;
A
#
# COMPACT_ATOMS: atom_id res chain seq x y z
N MET A 1 -21.65 -25.38 26.31
CA MET A 1 -20.70 -24.30 25.98
C MET A 1 -19.69 -24.71 24.90
N SER A 2 -19.33 -26.00 24.76
CA SER A 2 -18.38 -26.44 23.71
C SER A 2 -18.81 -26.13 22.27
N ASP A 3 -20.10 -26.14 21.97
CA ASP A 3 -20.63 -25.92 20.61
C ASP A 3 -20.69 -24.45 20.15
N SER A 4 -20.24 -23.51 21.00
CA SER A 4 -20.26 -22.08 20.73
C SER A 4 -18.90 -21.47 20.47
N LEU A 5 -17.82 -22.23 20.55
CA LEU A 5 -16.45 -21.78 20.31
C LEU A 5 -15.91 -22.34 19.00
N ILE A 6 -15.38 -21.47 18.17
CA ILE A 6 -14.70 -21.81 16.92
C ILE A 6 -13.23 -21.43 17.05
N HIS A 7 -12.32 -22.36 16.75
CA HIS A 7 -10.89 -22.16 16.74
C HIS A 7 -10.37 -22.21 15.29
N LEU A 8 -9.93 -21.06 14.76
CA LEU A 8 -9.27 -20.96 13.47
C LEU A 8 -7.73 -20.93 13.70
N GLN A 9 -7.00 -21.69 12.91
CA GLN A 9 -5.57 -21.92 13.11
C GLN A 9 -4.74 -21.65 11.85
N SER A 10 -3.56 -21.10 12.05
CA SER A 10 -2.53 -20.97 11.03
C SER A 10 -1.15 -21.29 11.60
N ALA A 11 -0.11 -21.31 10.75
CA ALA A 11 1.25 -21.55 11.21
C ALA A 11 1.80 -20.46 12.15
N GLY A 12 1.28 -19.26 12.13
CA GLY A 12 1.81 -18.09 12.85
C GLY A 12 0.87 -17.46 13.85
N ALA A 13 -0.44 -17.72 13.74
CA ALA A 13 -1.46 -17.11 14.60
C ALA A 13 -2.70 -17.99 14.72
N ASP A 14 -3.36 -17.89 15.86
CA ASP A 14 -4.66 -18.51 16.09
C ASP A 14 -5.68 -17.45 16.53
N ILE A 15 -6.94 -17.74 16.22
CA ILE A 15 -8.07 -16.96 16.68
C ILE A 15 -9.14 -17.87 17.25
N VAL A 16 -9.66 -17.53 18.44
CA VAL A 16 -10.76 -18.25 19.06
C VAL A 16 -11.96 -17.31 19.15
N ILE A 17 -13.09 -17.74 18.63
CA ILE A 17 -14.30 -16.95 18.50
C ILE A 17 -15.43 -17.65 19.25
N LYS A 18 -16.01 -16.94 20.22
CA LYS A 18 -17.30 -17.32 20.81
C LYS A 18 -18.39 -16.81 19.88
N THR A 19 -19.29 -17.71 19.48
CA THR A 19 -20.29 -17.40 18.44
C THR A 19 -21.68 -17.09 19.02
N ARG A 20 -21.97 -17.49 20.26
CA ARG A 20 -23.31 -17.37 20.88
C ARG A 20 -23.22 -16.83 22.32
N PRO A 21 -24.20 -16.05 22.81
CA PRO A 21 -25.39 -15.55 22.06
C PRO A 21 -25.03 -14.44 21.05
N PHE A 22 -23.86 -13.85 21.13
CA PHE A 22 -23.30 -12.85 20.24
C PHE A 22 -21.83 -13.21 19.92
N ALA A 23 -21.31 -12.69 18.81
CA ALA A 23 -19.95 -13.00 18.36
C ALA A 23 -18.90 -12.14 19.08
N GLU A 24 -17.93 -12.79 19.72
CA GLU A 24 -16.82 -12.18 20.43
C GLU A 24 -15.53 -12.94 20.12
N ILE A 25 -14.46 -12.23 19.75
CA ILE A 25 -13.11 -12.81 19.67
C ILE A 25 -12.55 -12.86 21.09
N VAL A 26 -12.34 -14.07 21.61
CA VAL A 26 -11.81 -14.27 22.96
C VAL A 26 -10.30 -14.44 22.98
N TYR A 27 -9.70 -14.78 21.85
CA TYR A 27 -8.26 -14.89 21.68
C TYR A 27 -7.84 -14.54 20.25
N TRP A 28 -6.77 -13.80 20.09
CA TRP A 28 -6.04 -13.57 18.85
C TRP A 28 -4.56 -13.33 19.17
N GLY A 29 -3.72 -14.29 18.80
CA GLY A 29 -2.31 -14.28 19.19
C GLY A 29 -1.54 -15.48 18.69
N PRO A 30 -0.47 -15.91 19.39
CA PRO A 30 0.35 -17.06 19.02
C PRO A 30 -0.45 -18.34 18.81
N HIS A 31 0.11 -19.25 18.01
CA HIS A 31 -0.46 -20.59 17.80
C HIS A 31 -0.64 -21.37 19.10
N LEU A 32 -1.82 -21.97 19.30
CA LEU A 32 -2.23 -22.75 20.46
C LEU A 32 -2.26 -24.24 20.12
N SER A 33 -1.18 -24.96 20.35
CA SER A 33 -1.06 -26.39 20.00
C SER A 33 -1.89 -27.32 20.89
N HIS A 34 -2.35 -26.87 22.07
CA HIS A 34 -3.02 -27.70 23.07
C HIS A 34 -4.36 -27.09 23.58
N PHE A 35 -4.93 -26.13 22.83
CA PHE A 35 -6.17 -25.48 23.22
C PHE A 35 -7.34 -26.46 23.25
N SER A 36 -8.15 -26.38 24.31
CA SER A 36 -9.47 -27.02 24.43
C SER A 36 -10.55 -25.98 24.71
N PRO A 37 -11.82 -26.21 24.32
CA PRO A 37 -12.89 -25.25 24.58
C PRO A 37 -13.07 -24.89 26.06
N GLN A 38 -12.72 -25.79 26.97
CA GLN A 38 -12.79 -25.54 28.42
C GLN A 38 -11.77 -24.47 28.89
N ASP A 39 -10.68 -24.31 28.17
CA ASP A 39 -9.65 -23.32 28.54
C ASP A 39 -10.19 -21.90 28.43
N ALA A 40 -11.13 -21.65 27.51
CA ALA A 40 -11.76 -20.34 27.35
C ALA A 40 -12.60 -19.91 28.57
N ASP A 41 -13.09 -20.85 29.36
CA ASP A 41 -13.84 -20.56 30.59
C ASP A 41 -12.98 -19.86 31.65
N SER A 42 -11.65 -20.06 31.59
CA SER A 42 -10.68 -19.39 32.47
C SER A 42 -10.60 -17.87 32.22
N LEU A 43 -11.04 -17.39 31.06
CA LEU A 43 -11.08 -15.97 30.71
C LEU A 43 -12.42 -15.31 31.02
N THR A 44 -13.34 -16.00 31.74
CA THR A 44 -14.61 -15.39 32.19
C THR A 44 -14.31 -14.21 33.09
N ARG A 45 -14.81 -13.04 32.68
CA ARG A 45 -14.51 -11.78 33.34
C ARG A 45 -15.40 -11.60 34.59
N PRO A 46 -14.85 -11.03 35.67
CA PRO A 46 -15.68 -10.61 36.81
C PRO A 46 -16.52 -9.39 36.42
N VAL A 47 -17.67 -9.25 37.07
CA VAL A 47 -18.46 -8.02 37.00
C VAL A 47 -17.86 -7.01 37.99
N ALA A 48 -17.42 -5.85 37.47
CA ALA A 48 -16.77 -4.84 38.26
C ALA A 48 -17.79 -4.08 39.13
N ASN A 49 -17.45 -3.82 40.40
CA ASN A 49 -18.27 -3.01 41.26
C ASN A 49 -18.40 -1.56 40.76
N GLY A 50 -19.57 -0.98 40.86
CA GLY A 50 -19.85 0.40 40.42
C GLY A 50 -19.96 0.56 38.87
N ARG A 51 -20.20 -0.54 38.18
CA ARG A 51 -20.48 -0.58 36.73
C ARG A 51 -21.84 -1.24 36.48
N LEU A 52 -22.08 -1.72 35.26
CA LEU A 52 -23.24 -2.52 34.93
C LEU A 52 -23.20 -3.86 35.69
N ASP A 53 -24.35 -4.40 36.00
CA ASP A 53 -24.49 -5.68 36.73
C ASP A 53 -24.23 -6.91 35.84
N VAL A 54 -23.69 -6.70 34.66
CA VAL A 54 -23.37 -7.72 33.66
C VAL A 54 -22.00 -7.49 33.05
N ASP A 55 -21.39 -8.54 32.49
CA ASP A 55 -20.19 -8.40 31.66
C ASP A 55 -20.53 -7.64 30.37
N SER A 56 -19.66 -6.72 29.98
CA SER A 56 -19.77 -5.93 28.74
C SER A 56 -18.77 -6.43 27.72
N PRO A 57 -19.12 -7.30 26.78
CA PRO A 57 -18.19 -7.87 25.80
C PRO A 57 -17.73 -6.82 24.79
N VAL A 58 -16.57 -7.05 24.19
CA VAL A 58 -16.17 -6.40 22.94
C VAL A 58 -16.58 -7.34 21.82
N THR A 59 -17.80 -7.17 21.34
CA THR A 59 -18.32 -7.97 20.22
C THR A 59 -17.69 -7.55 18.90
N LEU A 60 -17.87 -8.32 17.84
CA LEU A 60 -17.39 -7.96 16.48
C LEU A 60 -17.97 -6.64 15.97
N MET A 61 -19.18 -6.27 16.44
CA MET A 61 -19.84 -5.00 16.12
C MET A 61 -19.68 -3.92 17.19
N ALA A 62 -19.18 -4.29 18.37
CA ALA A 62 -19.00 -3.35 19.49
C ALA A 62 -20.25 -2.52 19.77
N GLU A 63 -21.43 -3.18 19.89
CA GLU A 63 -22.73 -2.52 20.07
C GLU A 63 -22.80 -1.80 21.44
N LEU A 64 -23.37 -0.61 21.45
CA LEU A 64 -23.62 0.17 22.67
C LEU A 64 -24.53 -0.58 23.66
N GLY A 65 -25.52 -1.33 23.17
CA GLY A 65 -26.46 -2.07 23.98
C GLY A 65 -25.86 -3.19 24.85
N HIS A 66 -24.62 -3.61 24.54
CA HIS A 66 -23.83 -4.51 25.39
C HIS A 66 -23.03 -3.77 26.49
N GLY A 67 -23.18 -2.44 26.61
CA GLY A 67 -22.48 -1.64 27.63
C GLY A 67 -21.02 -1.39 27.33
N LEU A 68 -20.64 -1.32 26.05
CA LEU A 68 -19.26 -1.09 25.64
C LEU A 68 -18.69 0.24 26.13
N PHE A 69 -19.48 1.34 26.13
CA PHE A 69 -19.07 2.70 26.45
C PHE A 69 -17.81 3.18 25.70
N GLY A 70 -17.60 2.67 24.50
CA GLY A 70 -16.56 3.06 23.56
C GLY A 70 -17.20 3.43 22.22
N ALA A 71 -16.37 3.56 21.19
CA ALA A 71 -16.88 3.78 19.84
C ALA A 71 -17.57 2.51 19.32
N PRO A 72 -18.87 2.54 18.99
CA PRO A 72 -19.56 1.37 18.47
C PRO A 72 -19.12 1.07 17.04
N GLY A 73 -19.21 -0.20 16.62
CA GLY A 73 -18.95 -0.60 15.25
C GLY A 73 -20.12 -0.32 14.32
N ILE A 74 -21.32 -0.05 14.86
CA ILE A 74 -22.50 0.30 14.09
C ILE A 74 -23.22 1.50 14.70
N GLU A 75 -23.50 2.49 13.86
CA GLU A 75 -24.35 3.65 14.20
C GLU A 75 -25.26 3.93 13.00
N GLY A 76 -26.51 4.25 13.29
CA GLY A 76 -27.51 4.56 12.28
C GLY A 76 -28.90 4.64 12.86
N HIS A 77 -29.89 4.99 12.06
CA HIS A 77 -31.22 5.24 12.56
C HIS A 77 -32.31 5.27 11.45
N ARG A 78 -33.56 5.18 11.87
CA ARG A 78 -34.74 5.48 11.05
C ARG A 78 -35.37 6.78 11.56
N GLN A 79 -35.02 7.93 11.02
CA GLN A 79 -35.51 9.23 11.50
C GLN A 79 -35.34 9.43 13.03
N GLY A 80 -34.19 8.99 13.57
CA GLY A 80 -33.88 9.04 14.99
C GLY A 80 -34.36 7.84 15.84
N LEU A 81 -35.13 6.90 15.25
CA LEU A 81 -35.54 5.66 15.90
C LEU A 81 -34.56 4.52 15.53
N ASP A 82 -34.60 3.43 16.31
CA ASP A 82 -33.78 2.23 16.10
C ASP A 82 -32.24 2.55 16.08
N ALA A 83 -31.81 3.49 16.90
CA ALA A 83 -30.45 4.04 16.87
C ALA A 83 -29.41 3.18 17.61
N SER A 84 -29.81 2.13 18.31
CA SER A 84 -28.93 1.28 19.11
C SER A 84 -29.22 -0.20 18.85
N PRO A 85 -28.87 -0.72 17.67
CA PRO A 85 -29.13 -2.12 17.35
C PRO A 85 -28.32 -3.05 18.24
N LEU A 86 -28.91 -4.23 18.53
CA LEU A 86 -28.34 -5.27 19.37
C LEU A 86 -28.52 -6.63 18.71
N PHE A 87 -27.44 -7.19 18.21
CA PHE A 87 -27.48 -8.41 17.41
C PHE A 87 -27.37 -9.68 18.27
N THR A 88 -28.17 -10.69 17.93
CA THR A 88 -28.06 -12.05 18.46
C THR A 88 -27.76 -13.02 17.32
N THR A 89 -26.79 -13.90 17.49
CA THR A 89 -26.40 -14.86 16.46
C THR A 89 -27.47 -15.92 16.25
N SER A 90 -28.03 -15.94 15.05
CA SER A 90 -29.05 -16.91 14.61
C SER A 90 -28.44 -18.12 13.90
N GLU A 91 -27.43 -17.92 13.05
CA GLU A 91 -26.80 -18.97 12.26
C GLU A 91 -25.26 -18.90 12.33
N VAL A 92 -24.62 -20.08 12.37
CA VAL A 92 -23.16 -20.26 12.35
C VAL A 92 -22.82 -21.27 11.25
N ARG A 93 -22.01 -20.88 10.29
CA ARG A 93 -21.44 -21.76 9.27
C ARG A 93 -19.93 -21.75 9.39
N HIS A 94 -19.33 -22.91 9.60
CA HIS A 94 -17.88 -23.05 9.75
C HIS A 94 -17.36 -24.10 8.77
N GLU A 95 -16.46 -23.70 7.87
CA GLU A 95 -15.85 -24.55 6.85
C GLU A 95 -14.33 -24.33 6.83
N GLY A 96 -13.56 -25.29 7.31
CA GLY A 96 -12.11 -25.16 7.37
C GLY A 96 -11.66 -23.99 8.23
N GLN A 97 -11.00 -23.01 7.62
CA GLN A 97 -10.53 -21.79 8.28
C GLN A 97 -11.43 -20.56 7.98
N THR A 98 -12.67 -20.81 7.56
CA THR A 98 -13.66 -19.77 7.24
C THR A 98 -14.88 -19.90 8.13
N LEU A 99 -15.33 -18.79 8.68
CA LEU A 99 -16.51 -18.67 9.53
C LEU A 99 -17.44 -17.59 8.98
N THR A 100 -18.70 -17.96 8.76
CA THR A 100 -19.77 -17.01 8.46
C THR A 100 -20.80 -17.05 9.62
N LEU A 101 -21.08 -15.88 10.18
CA LEU A 101 -22.07 -15.69 11.22
C LEU A 101 -23.22 -14.84 10.67
N VAL A 102 -24.45 -15.26 10.92
CA VAL A 102 -25.64 -14.44 10.71
C VAL A 102 -26.22 -14.09 12.06
N SER A 103 -26.44 -12.81 12.28
CA SER A 103 -27.03 -12.28 13.52
C SER A 103 -28.20 -11.34 13.16
N GLU A 104 -29.16 -11.25 14.01
CA GLU A 104 -30.34 -10.42 13.77
C GLU A 104 -30.69 -9.57 14.98
N ASP A 105 -31.21 -8.38 14.69
CA ASP A 105 -31.94 -7.54 15.63
C ASP A 105 -33.38 -7.36 15.11
N PRO A 106 -34.36 -8.16 15.61
CA PRO A 106 -35.76 -8.04 15.20
C PRO A 106 -36.35 -6.67 15.56
N GLN A 107 -35.88 -6.03 16.64
CA GLN A 107 -36.39 -4.73 17.09
C GLN A 107 -35.99 -3.62 16.12
N ALA A 108 -34.73 -3.60 15.71
CA ALA A 108 -34.24 -2.65 14.70
C ALA A 108 -34.60 -3.09 13.26
N GLY A 109 -35.00 -4.35 13.05
CA GLY A 109 -35.25 -4.92 11.73
C GLY A 109 -34.00 -4.95 10.86
N LEU A 110 -32.89 -5.38 11.46
CA LEU A 110 -31.57 -5.45 10.80
C LEU A 110 -31.05 -6.89 10.88
N ARG A 111 -30.33 -7.30 9.81
CA ARG A 111 -29.54 -8.53 9.76
C ARG A 111 -28.09 -8.18 9.55
N LEU A 112 -27.21 -8.79 10.32
CA LEU A 112 -25.77 -8.70 10.21
C LEU A 112 -25.21 -10.03 9.73
N GLN A 113 -24.42 -10.01 8.65
CA GLN A 113 -23.59 -11.14 8.23
C GLN A 113 -22.12 -10.78 8.46
N SER A 114 -21.39 -11.63 9.20
CA SER A 114 -19.96 -11.45 9.43
C SER A 114 -19.19 -12.58 8.74
N GLU A 115 -18.23 -12.24 7.90
CA GLU A 115 -17.33 -13.17 7.22
C GLU A 115 -15.93 -13.03 7.82
N ILE A 116 -15.39 -14.14 8.30
CA ILE A 116 -14.09 -14.21 8.96
C ILE A 116 -13.31 -15.37 8.36
N ALA A 117 -12.09 -15.14 7.91
CA ALA A 117 -11.25 -16.22 7.42
C ALA A 117 -9.79 -16.00 7.87
N LEU A 118 -9.15 -17.08 8.32
CA LEU A 118 -7.72 -17.07 8.67
C LEU A 118 -6.94 -17.86 7.60
N ASP A 119 -6.16 -17.15 6.80
CA ASP A 119 -5.38 -17.76 5.72
C ASP A 119 -4.14 -18.49 6.26
N ALA A 120 -3.63 -19.47 5.50
CA ALA A 120 -2.41 -20.19 5.82
C ALA A 120 -1.17 -19.28 5.98
N SER A 121 -1.19 -18.08 5.38
CA SER A 121 -0.15 -17.06 5.58
C SER A 121 -0.14 -16.45 6.99
N GLY A 122 -1.23 -16.63 7.77
CA GLY A 122 -1.44 -15.99 9.07
C GLY A 122 -2.27 -14.71 9.01
N VAL A 123 -2.73 -14.31 7.83
CA VAL A 123 -3.57 -13.11 7.68
C VAL A 123 -5.03 -13.46 7.92
N LEU A 124 -5.63 -12.71 8.82
CA LEU A 124 -7.07 -12.71 9.11
C LEU A 124 -7.76 -11.71 8.18
N SER A 125 -8.82 -12.12 7.51
CA SER A 125 -9.71 -11.23 6.75
C SER A 125 -11.09 -11.18 7.40
N VAL A 126 -11.62 -9.97 7.60
CA VAL A 126 -12.94 -9.75 8.22
C VAL A 126 -13.71 -8.69 7.45
N ARG A 127 -15.00 -8.93 7.23
CA ARG A 127 -15.97 -7.91 6.80
C ARG A 127 -17.35 -8.17 7.36
N HIS A 128 -18.18 -7.14 7.38
CA HIS A 128 -19.56 -7.18 7.84
C HIS A 128 -20.52 -6.65 6.77
N GLY A 129 -21.64 -7.32 6.59
CA GLY A 129 -22.76 -6.86 5.76
C GLY A 129 -23.98 -6.60 6.64
N VAL A 130 -24.53 -5.39 6.59
CA VAL A 130 -25.80 -5.04 7.28
C VAL A 130 -26.91 -4.93 6.26
N THR A 131 -27.99 -5.69 6.46
CA THR A 131 -29.19 -5.69 5.60
C THR A 131 -30.35 -5.05 6.35
N ASN A 132 -31.03 -4.10 5.71
CA ASN A 132 -32.30 -3.58 6.21
C ASN A 132 -33.46 -4.52 5.85
N LEU A 133 -34.18 -5.00 6.87
CA LEU A 133 -35.31 -5.93 6.71
C LEU A 133 -36.71 -5.25 6.73
N ARG A 134 -36.76 -3.92 6.82
CA ARG A 134 -38.00 -3.14 6.87
C ARG A 134 -38.18 -2.25 5.67
N ALA A 135 -39.45 -1.96 5.33
CA ALA A 135 -39.79 -1.07 4.22
C ALA A 135 -39.27 0.37 4.40
N SER A 136 -39.15 0.85 5.64
CA SER A 136 -38.55 2.17 5.92
C SER A 136 -37.05 2.13 5.80
N PRO A 137 -36.40 3.08 5.07
CA PRO A 137 -34.95 3.13 4.96
C PRO A 137 -34.24 3.28 6.31
N TRP A 138 -33.11 2.61 6.48
CA TRP A 138 -32.23 2.77 7.61
C TRP A 138 -30.98 3.58 7.21
N GLN A 139 -30.80 4.74 7.83
CA GLN A 139 -29.64 5.58 7.62
C GLN A 139 -28.43 4.96 8.30
N VAL A 140 -27.33 4.76 7.58
CA VAL A 140 -26.06 4.29 8.11
C VAL A 140 -25.16 5.48 8.35
N ASP A 141 -24.78 5.71 9.60
CA ASP A 141 -23.80 6.74 9.98
C ASP A 141 -22.42 6.13 10.18
N ARG A 142 -22.38 4.86 10.56
CA ARG A 142 -21.14 4.11 10.80
C ARG A 142 -21.33 2.61 10.62
N LEU A 143 -20.31 1.98 10.01
CA LEU A 143 -20.20 0.52 9.95
C LEU A 143 -18.71 0.14 9.94
N ALA A 144 -18.22 -0.43 11.04
CA ALA A 144 -16.81 -0.73 11.27
C ALA A 144 -16.57 -2.20 11.62
N VAL A 145 -15.37 -2.69 11.31
CA VAL A 145 -14.86 -3.96 11.83
C VAL A 145 -14.09 -3.68 13.12
N THR A 146 -14.38 -4.44 14.19
CA THR A 146 -13.72 -4.33 15.49
C THR A 146 -12.93 -5.60 15.79
N LEU A 147 -11.64 -5.44 16.13
CA LEU A 147 -10.75 -6.54 16.50
C LEU A 147 -10.10 -6.24 17.87
N PRO A 148 -10.31 -7.09 18.90
CA PRO A 148 -9.62 -6.93 20.18
C PRO A 148 -8.13 -7.25 20.00
N VAL A 149 -7.30 -6.58 20.79
CA VAL A 149 -5.86 -6.87 20.90
C VAL A 149 -5.49 -7.10 22.35
N ALA A 150 -4.38 -7.78 22.59
CA ALA A 150 -3.96 -8.09 23.94
C ALA A 150 -3.62 -6.82 24.75
N GLU A 151 -3.75 -6.89 26.07
CA GLU A 151 -3.46 -5.81 27.02
C GLU A 151 -2.02 -5.29 26.98
N ARG A 152 -1.09 -6.11 26.46
CA ARG A 152 0.31 -5.78 26.26
C ARG A 152 0.60 -5.01 24.98
N ALA A 153 -0.39 -4.81 24.11
CA ALA A 153 -0.31 -3.95 22.93
C ALA A 153 -0.40 -2.47 23.34
N ARG A 154 0.74 -1.86 23.72
CA ARG A 154 0.81 -0.57 24.41
C ARG A 154 1.33 0.58 23.55
N GLU A 155 1.82 0.28 22.36
CA GLU A 155 2.27 1.28 21.39
C GLU A 155 1.44 1.18 20.13
N VAL A 156 1.26 2.32 19.47
CA VAL A 156 0.62 2.42 18.15
C VAL A 156 1.61 3.01 17.17
N MET A 157 1.70 2.42 15.99
CA MET A 157 2.44 2.96 14.85
C MET A 157 1.46 3.17 13.70
N ALA A 158 1.46 4.39 13.17
CA ALA A 158 0.70 4.80 12.00
C ALA A 158 1.63 5.48 11.00
N PHE A 159 1.12 5.75 9.81
CA PHE A 159 1.88 6.42 8.76
C PHE A 159 1.20 7.74 8.42
N HIS A 160 1.97 8.81 8.48
CA HIS A 160 1.54 10.13 8.04
C HIS A 160 2.34 10.54 6.79
N GLY A 161 2.02 11.67 6.24
CA GLY A 161 2.78 12.19 5.10
C GLY A 161 2.10 13.38 4.46
N ARG A 162 2.51 13.63 3.23
CA ARG A 162 1.93 14.56 2.28
C ARG A 162 2.41 14.19 0.88
N TRP A 163 1.90 14.82 -0.14
CA TRP A 163 2.48 14.73 -1.48
C TRP A 163 4.01 14.90 -1.45
N ILE A 164 4.74 14.01 -2.13
CA ILE A 164 6.19 13.85 -2.19
C ILE A 164 6.89 13.55 -0.84
N ARG A 165 6.13 13.15 0.20
CA ARG A 165 6.65 12.70 1.49
C ARG A 165 5.67 11.69 2.14
N GLU A 166 5.36 10.63 1.44
CA GLU A 166 4.44 9.58 1.85
C GLU A 166 5.08 8.63 2.87
N PHE A 167 4.26 7.83 3.54
CA PHE A 167 4.65 6.70 4.40
C PHE A 167 5.64 7.02 5.53
N GLN A 168 5.54 8.20 6.13
CA GLN A 168 6.38 8.57 7.28
C GLN A 168 5.88 7.85 8.53
N PRO A 169 6.68 6.99 9.20
CA PRO A 169 6.22 6.29 10.39
C PRO A 169 6.06 7.26 11.57
N HIS A 170 4.96 7.11 12.29
CA HIS A 170 4.70 7.82 13.52
C HIS A 170 4.33 6.82 14.60
N ARG A 171 5.05 6.84 15.74
CA ARG A 171 4.85 5.92 16.85
C ARG A 171 4.53 6.69 18.12
N LEU A 172 3.57 6.18 18.89
CA LEU A 172 3.16 6.75 20.16
C LEU A 172 2.81 5.64 21.17
N THR A 173 2.93 5.94 22.45
CA THR A 173 2.43 5.08 23.53
C THR A 173 0.95 5.36 23.75
N LEU A 174 0.14 4.31 23.82
CA LEU A 174 -1.30 4.38 24.05
C LEU A 174 -1.63 3.62 25.34
N GLU A 175 -1.72 4.32 26.46
CA GLU A 175 -2.08 3.74 27.75
C GLU A 175 -3.56 3.93 28.11
N HIS A 176 -4.15 5.01 27.65
CA HIS A 176 -5.53 5.41 27.87
C HIS A 176 -6.09 6.08 26.61
N ASP A 177 -7.40 6.27 26.57
CA ASP A 177 -8.11 6.97 25.49
C ASP A 177 -8.01 6.29 24.12
N SER A 178 -7.97 7.07 23.06
CA SER A 178 -7.93 6.56 21.69
C SER A 178 -7.00 7.36 20.79
N PHE A 179 -6.32 6.66 19.90
CA PHE A 179 -5.71 7.22 18.70
C PHE A 179 -6.67 7.04 17.52
N VAL A 180 -6.96 8.12 16.80
CA VAL A 180 -7.85 8.10 15.63
C VAL A 180 -7.12 8.66 14.42
N LEU A 181 -7.11 7.89 13.33
CA LEU A 181 -6.67 8.28 12.01
C LEU A 181 -7.91 8.42 11.13
N GLU A 182 -8.14 9.62 10.57
CA GLU A 182 -9.33 9.91 9.77
C GLU A 182 -8.97 10.63 8.47
N ASN A 183 -9.46 10.11 7.35
CA ASN A 183 -9.26 10.64 6.01
C ASN A 183 -10.61 10.97 5.35
N ARG A 184 -10.73 12.19 4.81
CA ARG A 184 -11.92 12.70 4.09
C ARG A 184 -11.59 13.25 2.70
N ARG A 185 -10.56 12.70 2.05
CA ARG A 185 -10.05 13.19 0.77
C ARG A 185 -10.62 12.47 -0.45
N GLY A 186 -11.50 11.46 -0.23
CA GLY A 186 -12.12 10.69 -1.30
C GLY A 186 -11.17 9.75 -2.05
N ARG A 187 -9.94 9.59 -1.55
CA ARG A 187 -8.94 8.62 -2.00
C ARG A 187 -8.16 8.13 -0.80
N THR A 188 -7.26 7.14 -0.95
CA THR A 188 -6.51 6.56 0.17
C THR A 188 -5.69 7.60 0.94
N SER A 189 -5.21 8.66 0.26
CA SER A 189 -4.52 9.80 0.85
C SER A 189 -3.02 9.60 1.10
N HIS A 190 -2.23 10.65 0.87
CA HIS A 190 -0.83 10.71 1.25
C HIS A 190 -0.64 10.84 2.76
N GLU A 191 -1.64 11.41 3.46
CA GLU A 191 -1.51 11.84 4.85
C GLU A 191 -1.87 10.75 5.84
N HIS A 192 -2.81 9.88 5.47
CA HIS A 192 -3.43 8.91 6.35
C HIS A 192 -3.58 7.57 5.65
N PHE A 193 -2.47 6.84 5.54
CA PHE A 193 -2.50 5.48 4.99
C PHE A 193 -3.42 4.59 5.85
N PRO A 194 -4.33 3.78 5.24
CA PRO A 194 -5.40 3.08 5.95
C PRO A 194 -4.90 1.84 6.69
N ALA A 195 -3.92 2.02 7.56
CA ALA A 195 -3.35 0.95 8.37
C ALA A 195 -2.96 1.45 9.76
N LEU A 196 -3.04 0.56 10.73
CA LEU A 196 -2.50 0.74 12.08
C LEU A 196 -1.73 -0.51 12.49
N ILE A 197 -0.66 -0.31 13.23
CA ILE A 197 0.08 -1.37 13.90
C ILE A 197 0.07 -1.04 15.38
N THR A 198 -0.31 -2.00 16.23
CA THR A 198 -0.14 -1.89 17.67
C THR A 198 0.75 -3.01 18.15
N GLY A 199 1.48 -2.79 19.24
CA GLY A 199 2.40 -3.82 19.71
C GLY A 199 2.87 -3.62 21.14
N SER A 200 3.67 -4.56 21.60
CA SER A 200 4.34 -4.52 22.89
C SER A 200 5.29 -3.31 22.96
N ARG A 201 5.63 -2.85 24.18
CA ARG A 201 6.56 -1.73 24.32
C ARG A 201 7.89 -2.01 23.61
N ALA A 202 8.38 -1.01 22.90
CA ALA A 202 9.65 -1.05 22.17
C ALA A 202 9.72 -2.18 21.12
N PHE A 203 8.60 -2.58 20.52
CA PHE A 203 8.65 -3.51 19.41
C PHE A 203 9.50 -2.93 18.25
N SER A 204 10.19 -3.79 17.52
CA SER A 204 11.11 -3.38 16.47
C SER A 204 10.88 -4.18 15.18
N GLU A 205 11.80 -4.09 14.25
CA GLU A 205 11.76 -4.92 13.04
C GLU A 205 11.85 -6.41 13.35
N MET A 206 12.66 -6.76 14.36
CA MET A 206 13.03 -8.14 14.70
C MET A 206 12.41 -8.65 16.00
N GLN A 207 11.85 -7.79 16.83
CA GLN A 207 11.47 -8.14 18.21
C GLN A 207 10.11 -7.55 18.60
N GLY A 208 9.48 -8.20 19.58
CA GLY A 208 8.21 -7.80 20.15
C GLY A 208 7.00 -8.41 19.44
N GLU A 209 5.85 -8.35 20.11
CA GLU A 209 4.57 -8.75 19.52
C GLU A 209 3.93 -7.56 18.83
N VAL A 210 3.37 -7.78 17.66
CA VAL A 210 2.64 -6.77 16.89
C VAL A 210 1.35 -7.33 16.31
N TRP A 211 0.33 -6.47 16.27
CA TRP A 211 -0.97 -6.66 15.62
C TRP A 211 -1.12 -5.56 14.58
N GLY A 212 -1.03 -5.91 13.32
CA GLY A 212 -1.16 -4.96 12.21
C GLY A 212 -2.50 -5.13 11.50
N VAL A 213 -3.13 -4.02 11.11
CA VAL A 213 -4.36 -4.02 10.33
C VAL A 213 -4.24 -3.10 9.13
N HIS A 214 -4.84 -3.50 8.00
CA HIS A 214 -4.97 -2.68 6.80
C HIS A 214 -6.41 -2.76 6.27
N LEU A 215 -7.05 -1.59 6.13
CA LEU A 215 -8.37 -1.49 5.51
C LEU A 215 -8.24 -1.41 3.99
N ALA A 216 -8.83 -2.37 3.30
CA ALA A 216 -8.81 -2.42 1.83
C ALA A 216 -9.89 -1.49 1.25
N TRP A 217 -9.59 -0.20 1.20
CA TRP A 217 -10.52 0.82 0.74
C TRP A 217 -9.80 2.04 0.16
N SER A 218 -10.20 2.48 -1.03
CA SER A 218 -9.59 3.62 -1.71
C SER A 218 -10.36 4.94 -1.52
N GLY A 219 -11.31 5.01 -0.60
CA GLY A 219 -12.12 6.19 -0.31
C GLY A 219 -11.86 6.78 1.09
N ASN A 220 -12.82 7.56 1.55
CA ASN A 220 -12.80 8.09 2.92
C ASN A 220 -12.78 6.95 3.93
N HIS A 221 -11.95 7.07 4.97
CA HIS A 221 -11.82 6.02 5.97
C HIS A 221 -11.49 6.58 7.35
N ARG A 222 -11.77 5.75 8.36
CA ARG A 222 -11.35 6.00 9.75
C ARG A 222 -10.82 4.72 10.35
N LEU A 223 -9.67 4.82 11.01
CA LEU A 223 -9.12 3.76 11.84
C LEU A 223 -8.95 4.26 13.27
N ARG A 224 -9.14 3.38 14.24
CA ARG A 224 -9.06 3.70 15.66
C ARG A 224 -8.32 2.60 16.41
N ALA A 225 -7.46 3.00 17.33
CA ALA A 225 -6.96 2.15 18.41
C ALA A 225 -7.46 2.73 19.73
N GLU A 226 -8.14 1.94 20.56
CA GLU A 226 -8.74 2.42 21.80
C GLU A 226 -8.39 1.55 22.98
N VAL A 227 -8.15 2.19 24.13
CA VAL A 227 -7.97 1.56 25.45
C VAL A 227 -9.17 1.91 26.31
N LYS A 228 -9.95 0.90 26.69
CA LYS A 228 -11.11 1.06 27.56
C LYS A 228 -10.67 1.30 29.01
N THR A 229 -11.56 1.89 29.80
CA THR A 229 -11.31 2.13 31.24
C THR A 229 -11.12 0.85 32.06
N ASP A 230 -11.50 -0.30 31.53
CA ASP A 230 -11.27 -1.62 32.13
C ASP A 230 -9.96 -2.29 31.65
N GLY A 231 -9.15 -1.58 30.86
CA GLY A 231 -7.85 -2.02 30.36
C GLY A 231 -7.90 -2.79 29.04
N ARG A 232 -9.08 -3.23 28.57
CA ARG A 232 -9.20 -3.91 27.26
C ARG A 232 -8.90 -2.96 26.14
N ARG A 233 -8.40 -3.52 25.04
CA ARG A 233 -7.91 -2.79 23.85
C ARG A 233 -8.52 -3.36 22.60
N TYR A 234 -8.80 -2.49 21.63
CA TYR A 234 -9.28 -2.93 20.33
C TYR A 234 -8.83 -1.98 19.20
N LEU A 235 -8.83 -2.51 18.00
CA LEU A 235 -8.69 -1.78 16.74
C LEU A 235 -10.04 -1.76 16.04
N GLN A 236 -10.37 -0.63 15.40
CA GLN A 236 -11.52 -0.50 14.52
C GLN A 236 -11.10 0.11 13.20
N ALA A 237 -11.75 -0.32 12.11
CA ALA A 237 -11.55 0.25 10.79
C ALA A 237 -12.86 0.29 10.01
N GLU A 238 -13.10 1.37 9.29
CA GLU A 238 -14.33 1.63 8.56
C GLU A 238 -14.12 2.48 7.30
N ALA A 239 -14.96 2.28 6.28
CA ALA A 239 -15.24 3.31 5.30
C ALA A 239 -15.99 4.43 6.00
N LEU A 240 -15.56 5.69 5.82
CA LEU A 240 -16.17 6.84 6.47
C LEU A 240 -17.21 7.44 5.53
N TYR A 241 -18.47 7.41 5.95
CA TYR A 241 -19.57 8.02 5.22
C TYR A 241 -19.74 9.48 5.62
N LEU A 242 -20.08 10.32 4.65
CA LEU A 242 -20.49 11.71 4.91
C LEU A 242 -21.94 11.73 5.40
N PRO A 243 -22.35 12.77 6.12
CA PRO A 243 -23.71 12.86 6.65
C PRO A 243 -24.78 12.68 5.56
N GLY A 244 -25.68 11.73 5.77
CA GLY A 244 -26.78 11.41 4.84
C GLY A 244 -26.39 10.71 3.55
N GLU A 245 -25.11 10.29 3.44
CA GLU A 245 -24.58 9.64 2.24
C GLU A 245 -25.17 8.24 2.03
N MET A 246 -25.29 7.46 3.12
CA MET A 246 -25.66 6.06 3.03
C MET A 246 -27.00 5.77 3.70
N ALA A 247 -27.96 5.26 2.93
CA ALA A 247 -29.27 4.82 3.42
C ALA A 247 -29.64 3.51 2.73
N LEU A 248 -30.04 2.51 3.52
CA LEU A 248 -30.42 1.19 3.04
C LEU A 248 -31.93 1.09 2.86
N ALA A 249 -32.40 0.85 1.64
CA ALA A 249 -33.76 0.45 1.36
C ALA A 249 -34.03 -0.98 1.87
N GLU A 250 -35.30 -1.42 1.84
CA GLU A 250 -35.67 -2.79 2.21
C GLU A 250 -34.94 -3.83 1.35
N GLY A 251 -34.30 -4.79 2.00
CA GLY A 251 -33.51 -5.85 1.36
C GLY A 251 -32.13 -5.45 0.90
N GLU A 252 -31.77 -4.17 0.95
CA GLU A 252 -30.42 -3.73 0.61
C GLU A 252 -29.41 -4.09 1.69
N THR A 253 -28.22 -4.48 1.25
CA THR A 253 -27.07 -4.83 2.12
C THR A 253 -25.90 -3.90 1.85
N LEU A 254 -25.38 -3.28 2.90
CA LEU A 254 -24.11 -2.56 2.87
C LEU A 254 -23.00 -3.42 3.47
N TRP A 255 -21.94 -3.65 2.70
CA TRP A 255 -20.75 -4.34 3.17
C TRP A 255 -19.67 -3.34 3.56
N THR A 256 -19.01 -3.60 4.70
CA THR A 256 -17.72 -2.93 4.99
C THR A 256 -16.68 -3.34 3.94
N PRO A 257 -15.67 -2.52 3.70
CA PRO A 257 -14.43 -3.02 3.10
C PRO A 257 -13.88 -4.20 3.92
N TYR A 258 -13.03 -5.04 3.29
CA TYR A 258 -12.27 -6.03 4.05
C TYR A 258 -11.25 -5.36 4.95
N LEU A 259 -11.20 -5.76 6.20
CA LEU A 259 -10.08 -5.51 7.10
C LEU A 259 -9.17 -6.74 7.08
N TYR A 260 -7.94 -6.54 6.64
CA TYR A 260 -6.89 -7.56 6.71
C TYR A 260 -6.05 -7.30 7.96
N ALA A 261 -5.79 -8.35 8.72
CA ALA A 261 -5.10 -8.25 10.01
C ALA A 261 -4.05 -9.36 10.15
N SER A 262 -2.94 -9.04 10.81
CA SER A 262 -1.83 -9.96 11.01
C SER A 262 -1.31 -9.83 12.43
N TYR A 263 -1.05 -10.97 13.07
CA TYR A 263 -0.33 -11.07 14.35
C TYR A 263 1.08 -11.61 14.11
N SER A 264 2.08 -11.05 14.79
CA SER A 264 3.44 -11.57 14.79
C SER A 264 4.07 -11.47 16.17
N ALA A 265 4.74 -12.54 16.63
CA ALA A 265 5.62 -12.54 17.78
C ALA A 265 7.08 -12.17 17.42
N ASN A 266 7.37 -11.99 16.14
CA ASN A 266 8.69 -11.73 15.58
C ASN A 266 8.83 -10.30 15.02
N GLY A 267 8.26 -9.35 15.72
CA GLY A 267 8.30 -7.94 15.34
C GLY A 267 7.61 -7.63 14.01
N LEU A 268 7.97 -6.49 13.44
CA LEU A 268 7.37 -5.96 12.21
C LEU A 268 7.69 -6.82 10.97
N ASN A 269 8.85 -7.48 10.93
CA ASN A 269 9.19 -8.36 9.80
C ASN A 269 8.23 -9.54 9.71
N GLY A 270 7.92 -10.21 10.83
CA GLY A 270 6.98 -11.33 10.82
C GLY A 270 5.59 -10.92 10.32
N MET A 271 5.09 -9.76 10.75
CA MET A 271 3.84 -9.18 10.26
C MET A 271 3.89 -8.90 8.75
N SER A 272 4.93 -8.20 8.29
CA SER A 272 5.08 -7.83 6.87
C SER A 272 5.17 -9.07 5.98
N GLN A 273 5.93 -10.09 6.41
CA GLN A 273 6.09 -11.34 5.66
C GLN A 273 4.77 -12.10 5.50
N GLN A 274 3.89 -12.06 6.51
CA GLN A 274 2.55 -12.62 6.41
C GLN A 274 1.72 -11.86 5.37
N PHE A 275 1.69 -10.51 5.43
CA PHE A 275 0.99 -9.68 4.44
C PHE A 275 1.55 -9.89 3.03
N HIS A 276 2.87 -9.88 2.84
CA HIS A 276 3.49 -10.07 1.52
C HIS A 276 3.11 -11.42 0.91
N ARG A 277 3.14 -12.50 1.72
CA ARG A 277 2.72 -13.84 1.27
C ARG A 277 1.25 -13.83 0.87
N TYR A 278 0.37 -13.28 1.72
CA TYR A 278 -1.05 -13.17 1.44
C TYR A 278 -1.33 -12.42 0.15
N LEU A 279 -0.67 -11.29 -0.06
CA LEU A 279 -0.83 -10.50 -1.28
C LEU A 279 -0.42 -11.30 -2.52
N ARG A 280 0.72 -11.97 -2.50
CA ARG A 280 1.20 -12.81 -3.60
C ARG A 280 0.24 -13.95 -3.92
N GLU A 281 -0.30 -14.60 -2.91
CA GLU A 281 -1.17 -15.78 -3.08
C GLU A 281 -2.63 -15.43 -3.37
N ARG A 282 -3.14 -14.31 -2.83
CA ARG A 282 -4.58 -14.01 -2.83
C ARG A 282 -4.99 -12.76 -3.60
N ILE A 283 -4.16 -11.72 -3.65
CA ILE A 283 -4.54 -10.41 -4.18
C ILE A 283 -3.91 -10.13 -5.55
N ILE A 284 -2.58 -10.23 -5.63
CA ILE A 284 -1.83 -9.87 -6.84
C ILE A 284 -2.14 -10.85 -7.98
N ARG A 285 -2.44 -10.31 -9.17
CA ARG A 285 -2.75 -11.09 -10.39
C ARG A 285 -2.08 -10.46 -11.60
N PHE A 286 -0.78 -10.77 -11.81
CA PHE A 286 -0.08 -10.26 -12.98
C PHE A 286 -0.60 -10.90 -14.28
N PRO A 287 -0.71 -10.11 -15.36
CA PRO A 287 -0.97 -10.65 -16.70
C PRO A 287 0.23 -11.50 -17.18
N GLY A 288 0.10 -12.79 -17.12
CA GLY A 288 1.17 -13.73 -17.50
C GLY A 288 2.24 -13.92 -16.41
N ASN A 289 3.19 -14.82 -16.72
CA ASN A 289 4.26 -15.21 -15.82
C ASN A 289 5.62 -14.74 -16.36
N LYS A 290 5.80 -13.43 -16.46
CA LYS A 290 7.05 -12.81 -16.94
C LYS A 290 7.71 -12.03 -15.79
N PRO A 291 9.04 -11.87 -15.82
CA PRO A 291 9.72 -10.96 -14.89
C PRO A 291 9.15 -9.55 -15.00
N ARG A 292 9.08 -8.82 -13.89
CA ARG A 292 8.59 -7.44 -13.88
C ARG A 292 9.50 -6.56 -14.75
N PRO A 293 9.01 -5.96 -15.86
CA PRO A 293 9.86 -5.24 -16.81
C PRO A 293 10.41 -3.96 -16.19
N MET A 294 11.71 -3.73 -16.30
CA MET A 294 12.29 -2.42 -16.00
C MET A 294 11.80 -1.40 -17.01
N HIS A 295 11.30 -0.25 -16.57
CA HIS A 295 10.73 0.72 -17.49
C HIS A 295 11.39 2.11 -17.43
N LEU A 296 11.14 2.93 -18.46
CA LEU A 296 11.37 4.36 -18.48
C LEU A 296 10.03 5.07 -18.61
N ASN A 297 9.80 6.04 -17.74
CA ASN A 297 8.68 6.97 -17.82
C ASN A 297 9.21 8.34 -18.28
N THR A 298 8.51 8.98 -19.22
CA THR A 298 8.97 10.22 -19.85
C THR A 298 8.67 11.47 -19.04
N TRP A 299 7.93 11.41 -17.93
CA TRP A 299 7.45 12.61 -17.21
C TRP A 299 8.56 13.58 -16.85
N GLU A 300 9.51 13.20 -16.01
CA GLU A 300 10.63 14.10 -15.64
C GLU A 300 11.67 14.30 -16.76
N GLY A 301 11.46 13.66 -17.91
CA GLY A 301 12.30 13.84 -19.10
C GLY A 301 11.85 14.97 -20.01
N ILE A 302 10.55 15.04 -20.31
CA ILE A 302 10.01 15.97 -21.31
C ILE A 302 8.73 16.70 -20.87
N TYR A 303 8.12 16.30 -19.74
CA TYR A 303 6.83 16.85 -19.30
C TYR A 303 5.79 16.86 -20.43
N PHE A 304 5.20 18.02 -20.74
CA PHE A 304 4.18 18.20 -21.79
C PHE A 304 4.76 18.38 -23.20
N ASP A 305 6.09 18.43 -23.36
CA ASP A 305 6.74 18.68 -24.64
C ASP A 305 6.88 17.38 -25.45
N HIS A 306 5.75 16.91 -26.00
CA HIS A 306 5.66 15.70 -26.79
C HIS A 306 6.03 15.96 -28.26
N ASP A 307 7.28 15.65 -28.63
CA ASP A 307 7.77 15.54 -30.00
C ASP A 307 8.02 14.05 -30.33
N PRO A 308 7.25 13.43 -31.26
CA PRO A 308 7.41 12.02 -31.60
C PRO A 308 8.83 11.62 -32.01
N ASP A 309 9.54 12.46 -32.76
CA ASP A 309 10.92 12.19 -33.19
C ASP A 309 11.88 12.19 -31.99
N TYR A 310 11.65 13.09 -31.02
CA TYR A 310 12.44 13.10 -29.80
C TYR A 310 12.11 11.91 -28.90
N ILE A 311 10.83 11.57 -28.77
CA ILE A 311 10.37 10.41 -28.00
C ILE A 311 10.95 9.09 -28.57
N MET A 312 11.01 8.94 -29.88
CA MET A 312 11.65 7.77 -30.52
C MET A 312 13.15 7.72 -30.23
N ARG A 313 13.86 8.85 -30.21
CA ARG A 313 15.27 8.91 -29.78
C ARG A 313 15.44 8.55 -28.30
N MET A 314 14.51 8.98 -27.43
CA MET A 314 14.50 8.56 -26.03
C MET A 314 14.33 7.04 -25.91
N ALA A 315 13.49 6.44 -26.75
CA ALA A 315 13.28 4.99 -26.80
C ALA A 315 14.55 4.24 -27.26
N ASP A 316 15.28 4.76 -28.26
CA ASP A 316 16.56 4.19 -28.70
C ASP A 316 17.58 4.17 -27.54
N GLU A 317 17.75 5.29 -26.86
CA GLU A 317 18.66 5.39 -25.70
C GLU A 317 18.18 4.48 -24.55
N ALA A 318 16.88 4.45 -24.24
CA ALA A 318 16.31 3.58 -23.22
C ALA A 318 16.61 2.09 -23.50
N ALA A 319 16.44 1.64 -24.74
CA ALA A 319 16.76 0.28 -25.15
C ALA A 319 18.26 -0.03 -24.96
N ALA A 320 19.14 0.92 -25.32
CA ALA A 320 20.59 0.80 -25.13
C ALA A 320 21.00 0.75 -23.64
N LEU A 321 20.20 1.32 -22.75
CA LEU A 321 20.36 1.25 -21.29
C LEU A 321 19.82 -0.06 -20.70
N GLY A 322 19.09 -0.86 -21.47
CA GLY A 322 18.50 -2.10 -21.00
C GLY A 322 17.08 -1.98 -20.46
N VAL A 323 16.36 -0.91 -20.74
CA VAL A 323 14.94 -0.75 -20.46
C VAL A 323 14.12 -1.79 -21.21
N GLU A 324 13.05 -2.29 -20.61
CA GLU A 324 12.18 -3.34 -21.16
C GLU A 324 10.75 -2.83 -21.44
N ARG A 325 10.39 -1.65 -20.91
CA ARG A 325 9.09 -0.99 -21.13
C ARG A 325 9.31 0.52 -21.23
N PHE A 326 8.71 1.15 -22.22
CA PHE A 326 8.76 2.59 -22.44
C PHE A 326 7.37 3.20 -22.27
N ILE A 327 7.23 4.22 -21.42
CA ILE A 327 5.94 4.81 -21.06
C ILE A 327 5.94 6.28 -21.43
N ILE A 328 5.01 6.70 -22.31
CA ILE A 328 4.71 8.11 -22.49
C ILE A 328 3.75 8.58 -21.39
N ASP A 329 4.11 9.69 -20.73
CA ASP A 329 3.32 10.27 -19.63
C ASP A 329 2.34 11.35 -20.14
N ASP A 330 1.89 12.25 -19.26
CA ASP A 330 0.92 13.31 -19.55
C ASP A 330 1.38 14.23 -20.70
N GLY A 331 0.46 14.62 -21.59
CA GLY A 331 0.74 15.54 -22.70
C GLY A 331 0.43 15.03 -24.11
N TRP A 332 0.00 13.79 -24.30
CA TRP A 332 -0.22 13.17 -25.62
C TRP A 332 -1.55 13.54 -26.30
N PHE A 333 -2.55 13.98 -25.52
CA PHE A 333 -3.92 14.22 -26.02
C PHE A 333 -4.18 15.68 -26.37
N LYS A 334 -5.25 15.92 -27.14
CA LYS A 334 -5.60 17.19 -27.79
C LYS A 334 -5.65 18.35 -26.78
N GLY A 335 -4.84 19.37 -27.02
CA GLY A 335 -4.83 20.59 -26.22
C GLY A 335 -4.08 20.50 -24.90
N ARG A 336 -3.49 19.36 -24.57
CA ARG A 336 -2.74 19.14 -23.34
C ARG A 336 -1.29 19.61 -23.44
N ASN A 337 -1.06 20.92 -23.28
CA ASN A 337 0.26 21.53 -23.31
C ASN A 337 0.76 21.98 -21.93
N ASP A 338 -0.12 21.91 -20.93
CA ASP A 338 0.11 22.22 -19.53
C ASP A 338 -1.00 21.54 -18.69
N ASP A 339 -1.05 21.78 -17.39
CA ASP A 339 -2.05 21.21 -16.49
C ASP A 339 -3.34 22.04 -16.35
N TRP A 340 -3.50 23.12 -17.13
CA TRP A 340 -4.67 24.00 -17.07
C TRP A 340 -5.84 23.54 -17.92
N ALA A 341 -5.58 22.74 -18.96
CA ALA A 341 -6.56 22.41 -19.99
C ALA A 341 -6.60 20.93 -20.34
N ALA A 342 -7.66 20.55 -21.02
CA ALA A 342 -7.85 19.32 -21.81
C ALA A 342 -8.15 18.03 -21.05
N LEU A 343 -8.01 17.94 -19.71
CA LEU A 343 -8.49 16.75 -19.01
C LEU A 343 -9.99 16.54 -19.26
N GLY A 344 -10.33 15.32 -19.66
CA GLY A 344 -11.65 14.93 -20.16
C GLY A 344 -11.67 14.68 -21.67
N ASP A 345 -10.82 15.35 -22.43
CA ASP A 345 -10.75 15.26 -23.89
C ASP A 345 -9.75 14.17 -24.35
N TRP A 346 -10.09 12.92 -24.14
CA TRP A 346 -9.22 11.77 -24.42
C TRP A 346 -9.14 11.44 -25.91
N TYR A 347 -8.75 12.43 -26.72
CA TYR A 347 -8.52 12.35 -28.15
C TYR A 347 -7.06 12.67 -28.45
N LEU A 348 -6.46 11.98 -29.40
CA LEU A 348 -5.06 12.21 -29.79
C LEU A 348 -4.87 13.68 -30.27
N ASP A 349 -3.74 14.28 -29.89
CA ASP A 349 -3.35 15.58 -30.44
C ASP A 349 -2.70 15.40 -31.82
N GLU A 350 -3.49 15.69 -32.88
CA GLU A 350 -3.03 15.56 -34.27
C GLU A 350 -1.90 16.54 -34.63
N LYS A 351 -1.69 17.61 -33.84
CA LYS A 351 -0.58 18.55 -34.07
C LYS A 351 0.74 17.97 -33.56
N LYS A 352 0.70 17.32 -32.38
CA LYS A 352 1.87 16.62 -31.83
C LYS A 352 2.12 15.30 -32.54
N TYR A 353 1.08 14.58 -32.88
CA TYR A 353 1.14 13.24 -33.50
C TYR A 353 0.41 13.21 -34.85
N PRO A 354 0.96 13.87 -35.89
CA PRO A 354 0.29 14.00 -37.20
C PRO A 354 0.07 12.67 -37.93
N TYR A 355 0.77 11.64 -37.53
CA TYR A 355 0.65 10.27 -38.08
C TYR A 355 0.06 9.28 -37.06
N GLY A 356 -0.56 9.78 -35.98
CA GLY A 356 -1.06 8.94 -34.90
C GLY A 356 0.03 8.49 -33.91
N LEU A 357 -0.34 7.68 -32.93
CA LEU A 357 0.60 7.07 -31.96
C LEU A 357 1.34 5.86 -32.56
N THR A 358 0.80 5.24 -33.61
CA THR A 358 1.33 4.01 -34.19
C THR A 358 2.82 4.08 -34.54
N PRO A 359 3.36 5.15 -35.16
CA PRO A 359 4.81 5.21 -35.45
C PRO A 359 5.69 5.12 -34.19
N VAL A 360 5.29 5.78 -33.09
CA VAL A 360 6.02 5.72 -31.82
C VAL A 360 5.90 4.34 -31.18
N ILE A 361 4.71 3.77 -31.17
CA ILE A 361 4.46 2.43 -30.62
C ILE A 361 5.25 1.37 -31.38
N ASP A 362 5.20 1.38 -32.72
CA ASP A 362 5.92 0.44 -33.57
C ASP A 362 7.43 0.57 -33.39
N HIS A 363 7.94 1.79 -33.27
CA HIS A 363 9.35 2.04 -32.97
C HIS A 363 9.76 1.41 -31.63
N VAL A 364 9.05 1.70 -30.55
CA VAL A 364 9.29 1.13 -29.20
C VAL A 364 9.27 -0.40 -29.25
N LYS A 365 8.27 -0.98 -29.92
CA LYS A 365 8.15 -2.45 -30.06
C LYS A 365 9.23 -3.05 -30.93
N SER A 366 9.69 -2.35 -31.97
CA SER A 366 10.80 -2.79 -32.81
C SER A 366 12.12 -2.92 -32.05
N LEU A 367 12.26 -2.16 -30.95
CA LEU A 367 13.39 -2.23 -30.02
C LEU A 367 13.24 -3.35 -28.98
N GLY A 368 12.16 -4.14 -29.04
CA GLY A 368 11.87 -5.23 -28.11
C GLY A 368 11.29 -4.79 -26.76
N MET A 369 10.84 -3.54 -26.65
CA MET A 369 10.23 -3.01 -25.45
C MET A 369 8.69 -3.08 -25.48
N GLU A 370 8.07 -3.17 -24.32
CA GLU A 370 6.63 -2.93 -24.14
C GLU A 370 6.34 -1.43 -24.19
N PHE A 371 5.12 -1.07 -24.64
CA PHE A 371 4.65 0.30 -24.67
C PHE A 371 3.62 0.58 -23.59
N GLY A 372 3.78 1.68 -22.87
CA GLY A 372 2.85 2.17 -21.86
C GLY A 372 2.38 3.60 -22.11
N ILE A 373 1.23 3.94 -21.53
CA ILE A 373 0.61 5.26 -21.64
C ILE A 373 0.00 5.72 -20.32
N TRP A 374 0.08 7.02 -20.05
CA TRP A 374 -0.54 7.68 -18.88
C TRP A 374 -1.96 8.13 -19.20
N VAL A 375 -2.85 8.02 -18.22
CA VAL A 375 -4.21 8.57 -18.24
C VAL A 375 -4.63 9.08 -16.87
N GLU A 376 -5.49 10.10 -16.82
CA GLU A 376 -6.14 10.64 -15.59
C GLU A 376 -7.65 10.80 -15.83
N PRO A 377 -8.41 9.71 -16.07
CA PRO A 377 -9.75 9.82 -16.63
C PRO A 377 -10.83 10.28 -15.65
N GLU A 378 -10.56 10.22 -14.33
CA GLU A 378 -11.52 10.66 -13.30
C GLU A 378 -11.60 12.18 -13.14
N MET A 379 -10.73 12.93 -13.83
CA MET A 379 -10.64 14.39 -13.71
C MET A 379 -11.08 15.09 -14.99
N ILE A 380 -11.48 16.34 -14.84
CA ILE A 380 -11.93 17.20 -15.93
C ILE A 380 -11.44 18.63 -15.70
N ASN A 381 -10.83 19.29 -16.68
CA ASN A 381 -10.50 20.70 -16.60
C ASN A 381 -11.72 21.56 -16.96
N PRO A 382 -11.90 22.73 -16.36
CA PRO A 382 -12.85 23.73 -16.85
C PRO A 382 -12.60 24.13 -18.30
N ASP A 383 -11.33 24.17 -18.71
CA ASP A 383 -10.94 24.37 -20.09
C ASP A 383 -10.76 23.02 -20.80
N SER A 384 -11.87 22.36 -21.08
CA SER A 384 -11.96 21.16 -21.91
C SER A 384 -13.22 21.20 -22.76
N ASP A 385 -13.22 20.50 -23.88
CA ASP A 385 -14.39 20.36 -24.74
C ASP A 385 -15.50 19.59 -24.00
N LEU A 386 -15.11 18.56 -23.22
CA LEU A 386 -16.05 17.80 -22.39
C LEU A 386 -16.77 18.68 -21.37
N TYR A 387 -16.06 19.54 -20.64
CA TYR A 387 -16.69 20.41 -19.67
C TYR A 387 -17.60 21.46 -20.33
N ARG A 388 -17.22 22.02 -21.48
CA ARG A 388 -18.07 22.94 -22.25
C ARG A 388 -19.35 22.28 -22.73
N ALA A 389 -19.29 21.00 -23.09
CA ALA A 389 -20.45 20.23 -23.52
C ALA A 389 -21.32 19.77 -22.34
N HIS A 390 -20.72 19.40 -21.23
CA HIS A 390 -21.36 18.78 -20.07
C HIS A 390 -20.86 19.36 -18.74
N PRO A 391 -21.13 20.65 -18.43
CA PRO A 391 -20.71 21.27 -17.18
C PRO A 391 -21.39 20.65 -15.94
N ASP A 392 -22.50 19.96 -16.14
CA ASP A 392 -23.28 19.25 -15.14
C ASP A 392 -22.69 17.85 -14.78
N TRP A 393 -21.65 17.40 -15.49
CA TRP A 393 -20.98 16.13 -15.18
C TRP A 393 -19.94 16.22 -14.08
N VAL A 394 -19.78 17.37 -13.45
CA VAL A 394 -18.87 17.55 -12.30
C VAL A 394 -19.50 17.00 -11.02
N LEU A 395 -18.69 16.30 -10.21
CA LEU A 395 -19.07 15.82 -8.88
C LEU A 395 -19.20 17.02 -7.92
N ALA A 396 -20.40 17.54 -7.74
CA ALA A 396 -20.66 18.76 -6.96
C ALA A 396 -22.05 18.75 -6.33
N LEU A 397 -22.22 19.51 -5.25
CA LEU A 397 -23.52 19.79 -4.65
C LEU A 397 -24.19 20.99 -5.31
N PRO A 398 -25.50 20.95 -5.61
CA PRO A 398 -26.23 22.08 -6.21
C PRO A 398 -26.14 23.33 -5.34
N GLY A 399 -25.95 24.47 -5.99
CA GLY A 399 -25.90 25.78 -5.33
C GLY A 399 -24.53 26.14 -4.73
N TYR A 400 -23.53 25.28 -4.82
CA TYR A 400 -22.15 25.57 -4.46
C TYR A 400 -21.28 25.64 -5.71
N THR A 401 -20.30 26.55 -5.70
CA THR A 401 -19.26 26.58 -6.74
C THR A 401 -18.18 25.57 -6.38
N PRO A 402 -17.92 24.55 -7.21
CA PRO A 402 -16.85 23.59 -6.94
C PRO A 402 -15.49 24.28 -6.88
N LEU A 403 -14.67 23.87 -5.93
CA LEU A 403 -13.27 24.30 -5.87
C LEU A 403 -12.45 23.49 -6.89
N THR A 404 -11.56 24.16 -7.60
CA THR A 404 -10.53 23.48 -8.39
C THR A 404 -9.36 23.08 -7.49
N GLY A 405 -8.71 21.98 -7.83
CA GLY A 405 -7.40 21.61 -7.32
C GLY A 405 -6.56 21.19 -8.51
N ARG A 406 -5.34 21.74 -8.67
CA ARG A 406 -4.52 21.58 -9.87
C ARG A 406 -5.29 21.90 -11.17
N HIS A 407 -6.11 22.97 -11.13
CA HIS A 407 -6.96 23.43 -12.24
C HIS A 407 -8.02 22.43 -12.71
N GLN A 408 -8.36 21.43 -11.88
CA GLN A 408 -9.27 20.34 -12.24
C GLN A 408 -10.49 20.29 -11.32
N PHE A 409 -11.58 19.74 -11.88
CA PHE A 409 -12.70 19.17 -11.15
C PHE A 409 -12.66 17.64 -11.20
N VAL A 410 -13.53 16.99 -10.43
CA VAL A 410 -13.77 15.55 -10.49
C VAL A 410 -14.95 15.27 -11.40
N LEU A 411 -14.78 14.38 -12.36
CA LEU A 411 -15.86 13.88 -13.19
C LEU A 411 -16.77 12.96 -12.37
N ASN A 412 -18.07 13.18 -12.44
CA ASN A 412 -19.06 12.42 -11.66
C ASN A 412 -19.39 11.07 -12.31
N LEU A 413 -18.71 10.04 -11.88
CA LEU A 413 -18.91 8.67 -12.40
C LEU A 413 -20.26 8.04 -12.00
N ASN A 414 -21.04 8.70 -11.13
CA ASN A 414 -22.39 8.25 -10.80
C ASN A 414 -23.41 8.65 -11.89
N ILE A 415 -23.03 9.47 -12.85
CA ILE A 415 -23.82 9.80 -14.04
C ILE A 415 -23.52 8.73 -15.08
N PRO A 416 -24.52 7.92 -15.51
CA PRO A 416 -24.27 6.82 -16.44
C PRO A 416 -23.61 7.26 -17.75
N GLU A 417 -24.02 8.39 -18.30
CA GLU A 417 -23.50 8.93 -19.55
C GLU A 417 -22.03 9.36 -19.42
N ALA A 418 -21.62 9.91 -18.27
CA ALA A 418 -20.23 10.26 -18.00
C ALA A 418 -19.36 9.00 -17.82
N PHE A 419 -19.88 7.99 -17.13
CA PHE A 419 -19.24 6.69 -16.98
C PHE A 419 -19.05 6.01 -18.35
N ASP A 420 -20.10 5.93 -19.16
CA ASP A 420 -20.09 5.28 -20.46
C ASP A 420 -19.14 6.00 -21.43
N TYR A 421 -19.10 7.33 -21.40
CA TYR A 421 -18.14 8.13 -22.16
C TYR A 421 -16.69 7.76 -21.82
N LEU A 422 -16.32 7.71 -20.54
CA LEU A 422 -14.97 7.32 -20.16
C LEU A 422 -14.65 5.87 -20.54
N LEU A 423 -15.59 4.97 -20.30
CA LEU A 423 -15.42 3.57 -20.66
C LEU A 423 -15.20 3.38 -22.19
N GLU A 424 -15.92 4.17 -23.00
CA GLU A 424 -15.74 4.17 -24.45
C GLU A 424 -14.37 4.74 -24.84
N ARG A 425 -14.00 5.92 -24.28
CA ARG A 425 -12.71 6.56 -24.63
C ARG A 425 -11.51 5.73 -24.23
N MET A 426 -11.52 5.16 -23.01
CA MET A 426 -10.45 4.28 -22.54
C MET A 426 -10.44 2.97 -23.37
N SER A 427 -11.59 2.40 -23.68
CA SER A 427 -11.66 1.18 -24.52
C SER A 427 -11.15 1.43 -25.94
N TRP A 428 -11.43 2.61 -26.52
CA TRP A 428 -10.87 3.02 -27.80
C TRP A 428 -9.34 3.11 -27.73
N LEU A 429 -8.81 3.83 -26.74
CA LEU A 429 -7.36 4.00 -26.58
C LEU A 429 -6.63 2.64 -26.47
N LEU A 430 -7.16 1.75 -25.65
CA LEU A 430 -6.55 0.45 -25.38
C LEU A 430 -6.83 -0.61 -26.47
N GLY A 431 -7.89 -0.44 -27.25
CA GLY A 431 -8.28 -1.37 -28.30
C GLY A 431 -7.66 -1.05 -29.67
N GLU A 432 -7.50 0.24 -29.98
CA GLU A 432 -6.95 0.69 -31.28
C GLU A 432 -5.41 0.73 -31.30
N HIS A 433 -4.78 0.75 -30.11
CA HIS A 433 -3.35 0.87 -29.97
C HIS A 433 -2.75 -0.34 -29.23
N ALA A 434 -1.55 -0.74 -29.64
CA ALA A 434 -0.85 -1.87 -29.02
C ALA A 434 -0.21 -1.49 -27.67
N VAL A 435 -1.07 -1.12 -26.70
CA VAL A 435 -0.69 -0.74 -25.34
C VAL A 435 -0.52 -1.99 -24.48
N ASP A 436 0.57 -2.07 -23.72
CA ASP A 436 0.85 -3.15 -22.77
C ASP A 436 0.69 -2.71 -21.31
N TYR A 437 0.69 -1.37 -21.06
CA TYR A 437 0.72 -0.81 -19.71
C TYR A 437 0.01 0.54 -19.65
N VAL A 438 -0.74 0.75 -18.56
CA VAL A 438 -1.42 2.02 -18.27
C VAL A 438 -0.99 2.53 -16.90
N LYS A 439 -0.47 3.77 -16.86
CA LYS A 439 -0.33 4.53 -15.63
C LYS A 439 -1.62 5.33 -15.42
N TRP A 440 -2.43 4.89 -14.45
CA TRP A 440 -3.71 5.51 -14.10
C TRP A 440 -3.52 6.47 -12.94
N ASP A 441 -3.73 7.75 -13.20
CA ASP A 441 -3.48 8.83 -12.24
C ASP A 441 -4.78 9.48 -11.72
N MET A 442 -4.66 10.21 -10.61
CA MET A 442 -5.72 11.02 -10.00
C MET A 442 -5.08 12.15 -9.17
N ASN A 443 -5.05 13.37 -9.70
CA ASN A 443 -4.23 14.47 -9.15
C ASN A 443 -4.99 15.47 -8.28
N ARG A 444 -6.14 15.10 -7.73
CA ARG A 444 -6.84 15.94 -6.74
C ARG A 444 -7.72 15.13 -5.80
N GLU A 445 -8.10 15.77 -4.69
CA GLU A 445 -9.03 15.25 -3.70
C GLU A 445 -10.49 15.54 -4.09
N LEU A 446 -11.42 14.78 -3.49
CA LEU A 446 -12.84 15.05 -3.56
C LEU A 446 -13.21 16.14 -2.53
N VAL A 447 -13.63 17.31 -3.02
CA VAL A 447 -14.11 18.39 -2.17
C VAL A 447 -15.61 18.55 -2.38
N GLN A 448 -16.39 18.42 -1.31
CA GLN A 448 -17.86 18.43 -1.38
C GLN A 448 -18.43 17.50 -2.47
N PRO A 449 -18.04 16.21 -2.48
CA PRO A 449 -18.49 15.29 -3.52
C PRO A 449 -20.01 15.12 -3.43
N GLY A 450 -20.72 15.52 -4.48
CA GLY A 450 -22.17 15.49 -4.51
C GLY A 450 -22.75 14.91 -5.78
N HIS A 451 -23.80 14.12 -5.65
CA HIS A 451 -24.63 13.61 -6.74
C HIS A 451 -26.09 13.70 -6.34
N GLN A 452 -26.94 14.32 -7.20
CA GLN A 452 -28.38 14.50 -6.94
C GLN A 452 -28.69 15.15 -5.58
N GLY A 453 -27.86 16.12 -5.16
CA GLY A 453 -28.04 16.85 -3.91
C GLY A 453 -27.62 16.11 -2.64
N ARG A 454 -27.04 14.92 -2.74
CA ARG A 454 -26.52 14.13 -1.62
C ARG A 454 -25.01 13.98 -1.72
N ALA A 455 -24.36 13.70 -0.60
CA ALA A 455 -22.96 13.29 -0.59
C ALA A 455 -22.78 11.97 -1.35
N ALA A 456 -21.67 11.83 -2.07
CA ALA A 456 -21.42 10.70 -2.97
C ALA A 456 -19.93 10.33 -3.06
N ALA A 457 -19.19 10.38 -1.97
CA ALA A 457 -17.78 9.99 -1.93
C ALA A 457 -17.62 8.47 -2.08
N ASP A 458 -18.41 7.70 -1.32
CA ASP A 458 -18.40 6.23 -1.39
C ASP A 458 -18.82 5.73 -2.78
N ALA A 459 -19.93 6.28 -3.30
CA ALA A 459 -20.43 5.92 -4.62
C ALA A 459 -19.42 6.20 -5.72
N GLN A 460 -18.73 7.36 -5.69
CA GLN A 460 -17.66 7.70 -6.64
C GLN A 460 -16.52 6.66 -6.62
N THR A 461 -16.07 6.25 -5.43
CA THR A 461 -15.03 5.24 -5.28
C THR A 461 -15.47 3.89 -5.86
N ARG A 462 -16.72 3.48 -5.63
CA ARG A 462 -17.26 2.23 -6.19
C ARG A 462 -17.40 2.27 -7.71
N GLN A 463 -17.78 3.42 -8.27
CA GLN A 463 -17.83 3.58 -9.73
C GLN A 463 -16.42 3.56 -10.35
N PHE A 464 -15.41 4.14 -9.70
CA PHE A 464 -14.02 3.97 -10.12
C PHE A 464 -13.62 2.48 -10.18
N TYR A 465 -13.91 1.70 -9.13
CA TYR A 465 -13.65 0.26 -9.16
C TYR A 465 -14.36 -0.45 -10.31
N ARG A 466 -15.65 -0.13 -10.53
CA ARG A 466 -16.42 -0.69 -11.62
C ARG A 466 -15.82 -0.38 -13.00
N LEU A 467 -15.36 0.85 -13.19
CA LEU A 467 -14.70 1.27 -14.44
C LEU A 467 -13.42 0.47 -14.68
N LEU A 468 -12.57 0.39 -13.66
CA LEU A 468 -11.30 -0.32 -13.75
C LEU A 468 -11.51 -1.84 -13.90
N ASP A 469 -12.44 -2.46 -13.14
CA ASP A 469 -12.82 -3.87 -13.29
C ASP A 469 -13.28 -4.18 -14.73
N THR A 470 -14.06 -3.28 -15.33
CA THR A 470 -14.55 -3.45 -16.70
C THR A 470 -13.41 -3.38 -17.72
N LEU A 471 -12.47 -2.45 -17.54
CA LEU A 471 -11.30 -2.32 -18.42
C LEU A 471 -10.34 -3.50 -18.29
N VAL A 472 -10.04 -3.93 -17.06
CA VAL A 472 -9.20 -5.12 -16.79
C VAL A 472 -9.80 -6.38 -17.41
N ALA A 473 -11.13 -6.55 -17.31
CA ALA A 473 -11.82 -7.68 -17.94
C ALA A 473 -11.80 -7.63 -19.49
N ARG A 474 -11.87 -6.42 -20.07
CA ARG A 474 -11.78 -6.23 -21.53
C ARG A 474 -10.37 -6.42 -22.08
N PHE A 475 -9.36 -6.01 -21.32
CA PHE A 475 -7.95 -5.97 -21.71
C PHE A 475 -7.06 -6.73 -20.71
N PRO A 476 -7.26 -8.05 -20.52
CA PRO A 476 -6.61 -8.81 -19.45
C PRO A 476 -5.08 -8.97 -19.63
N HIS A 477 -4.55 -8.57 -20.76
CA HIS A 477 -3.10 -8.58 -21.05
C HIS A 477 -2.41 -7.27 -20.64
N ILE A 478 -3.16 -6.21 -20.38
CA ILE A 478 -2.62 -4.89 -20.02
C ILE A 478 -2.36 -4.83 -18.51
N GLU A 479 -1.20 -4.34 -18.12
CA GLU A 479 -0.89 -4.02 -16.74
C GLU A 479 -1.35 -2.59 -16.39
N PHE A 480 -1.96 -2.42 -15.22
CA PHE A 480 -2.37 -1.12 -14.69
C PHE A 480 -1.50 -0.75 -13.49
N GLU A 481 -1.01 0.49 -13.47
CA GLU A 481 -0.37 1.12 -12.32
C GLU A 481 -1.35 2.08 -11.65
N SER A 482 -1.51 1.97 -10.33
CA SER A 482 -2.22 2.97 -9.56
C SER A 482 -1.25 4.08 -9.17
N CYS A 483 -1.49 5.26 -9.73
CA CYS A 483 -0.91 6.52 -9.35
C CYS A 483 -2.03 7.43 -8.83
N SER A 484 -1.74 8.30 -7.88
CA SER A 484 -2.68 9.34 -7.45
C SER A 484 -1.88 10.49 -6.84
N SER A 485 -1.31 11.35 -7.68
CA SER A 485 -0.24 12.27 -7.30
C SER A 485 0.86 11.51 -6.54
N GLY A 486 1.45 10.50 -7.15
CA GLY A 486 2.28 9.52 -6.44
C GLY A 486 1.46 8.56 -5.59
N GLY A 487 1.74 8.49 -4.29
CA GLY A 487 1.24 7.50 -3.34
C GLY A 487 -0.16 7.76 -2.76
N GLY A 488 -0.98 8.60 -3.37
CA GLY A 488 -2.29 8.98 -2.82
C GLY A 488 -3.38 7.91 -2.91
N ARG A 489 -3.17 6.80 -3.63
CA ARG A 489 -4.13 5.68 -3.73
C ARG A 489 -3.40 4.35 -3.74
N ILE A 490 -3.02 3.90 -2.55
CA ILE A 490 -2.29 2.66 -2.31
C ILE A 490 -3.02 1.86 -1.22
N ASP A 491 -3.68 0.78 -1.61
CA ASP A 491 -4.39 -0.12 -0.71
C ASP A 491 -4.63 -1.49 -1.38
N TYR A 492 -5.08 -2.48 -0.61
CA TYR A 492 -5.30 -3.82 -1.13
C TYR A 492 -6.52 -3.93 -2.04
N GLU A 493 -7.50 -3.01 -1.95
CA GLU A 493 -8.66 -3.08 -2.82
C GLU A 493 -8.34 -2.63 -4.24
N VAL A 494 -7.58 -1.54 -4.40
CA VAL A 494 -7.13 -1.14 -5.73
C VAL A 494 -6.09 -2.10 -6.31
N LEU A 495 -5.28 -2.77 -5.45
CA LEU A 495 -4.31 -3.77 -5.89
C LEU A 495 -4.95 -5.02 -6.52
N LYS A 496 -6.22 -5.33 -6.23
CA LYS A 496 -6.96 -6.38 -6.93
C LYS A 496 -7.13 -6.10 -8.44
N ARG A 497 -7.02 -4.83 -8.84
CA ARG A 497 -7.27 -4.29 -10.18
C ARG A 497 -6.04 -3.67 -10.82
N SER A 498 -4.95 -3.53 -10.05
CA SER A 498 -3.70 -2.96 -10.51
C SER A 498 -2.53 -3.91 -10.23
N HIS A 499 -1.38 -3.62 -10.82
CA HIS A 499 -0.24 -4.52 -10.83
C HIS A 499 1.02 -3.84 -10.28
N ARG A 500 0.93 -2.54 -10.03
CA ARG A 500 2.00 -1.70 -9.55
C ARG A 500 1.44 -0.45 -8.90
N PHE A 501 2.16 0.06 -7.93
CA PHE A 501 1.94 1.38 -7.34
C PHE A 501 3.07 2.34 -7.69
N TRP A 502 2.75 3.57 -8.05
CA TRP A 502 3.70 4.66 -7.98
C TRP A 502 3.74 5.17 -6.53
N ALA A 503 4.82 4.86 -5.82
CA ALA A 503 4.88 5.08 -4.36
C ALA A 503 4.94 6.57 -3.98
N SER A 504 5.53 7.40 -4.83
CA SER A 504 5.68 8.85 -4.64
C SER A 504 6.15 9.51 -5.93
N ASP A 505 5.69 10.74 -6.19
CA ASP A 505 6.26 11.60 -7.25
C ASP A 505 7.67 12.12 -6.88
N ASN A 506 8.15 11.84 -5.69
CA ASN A 506 9.48 12.22 -5.27
C ASN A 506 10.51 11.17 -5.68
N ASN A 507 11.40 11.51 -6.61
CA ASN A 507 12.52 10.68 -7.02
C ASN A 507 13.83 10.98 -6.28
N ASP A 508 13.79 11.79 -5.20
CA ASP A 508 14.93 12.04 -4.32
C ASP A 508 15.32 10.74 -3.58
N ALA A 509 16.53 10.26 -3.80
CA ALA A 509 16.98 8.99 -3.24
C ALA A 509 17.02 8.99 -1.70
N LEU A 510 17.25 10.14 -1.06
CA LEU A 510 17.25 10.24 0.39
C LEU A 510 15.83 10.08 0.96
N GLU A 511 14.85 10.79 0.40
CA GLU A 511 13.44 10.67 0.81
C GLU A 511 12.87 9.28 0.49
N ARG A 512 13.23 8.71 -0.68
CA ARG A 512 12.78 7.39 -1.10
C ARG A 512 13.20 6.26 -0.16
N ASN A 513 14.35 6.38 0.52
CA ASN A 513 14.74 5.40 1.54
C ASN A 513 13.66 5.25 2.63
N THR A 514 13.06 6.36 3.11
CA THR A 514 11.99 6.34 4.11
C THR A 514 10.65 5.94 3.50
N ILE A 515 10.28 6.50 2.34
CA ILE A 515 9.00 6.22 1.65
C ILE A 515 8.89 4.74 1.32
N GLN A 516 9.90 4.16 0.67
CA GLN A 516 9.93 2.75 0.29
C GLN A 516 9.94 1.82 1.50
N ARG A 517 10.69 2.17 2.56
CA ARG A 517 10.68 1.41 3.82
C ARG A 517 9.28 1.42 4.45
N GLY A 518 8.62 2.58 4.52
CA GLY A 518 7.26 2.69 5.06
C GLY A 518 6.24 1.87 4.27
N MET A 519 6.30 1.92 2.94
CA MET A 519 5.44 1.10 2.08
C MET A 519 5.69 -0.41 2.27
N SER A 520 6.94 -0.81 2.49
CA SER A 520 7.35 -2.22 2.62
C SER A 520 6.78 -2.93 3.85
N TYR A 521 6.17 -2.23 4.80
CA TYR A 521 5.48 -2.89 5.91
C TYR A 521 4.26 -3.67 5.46
N PHE A 522 3.62 -3.24 4.38
CA PHE A 522 2.38 -3.84 3.87
C PHE A 522 2.48 -4.39 2.45
N PHE A 523 3.43 -3.94 1.64
CA PHE A 523 3.52 -4.31 0.22
C PHE A 523 4.87 -4.92 -0.13
N PRO A 524 4.88 -6.00 -0.93
CA PRO A 524 6.12 -6.62 -1.39
C PRO A 524 6.79 -5.79 -2.50
N PRO A 525 8.10 -5.99 -2.72
CA PRO A 525 8.90 -5.18 -3.65
C PRO A 525 8.38 -5.12 -5.09
N GLU A 526 7.84 -6.22 -5.61
CA GLU A 526 7.43 -6.36 -7.01
C GLU A 526 6.26 -5.48 -7.43
N VAL A 527 5.52 -4.91 -6.47
CA VAL A 527 4.43 -3.95 -6.75
C VAL A 527 4.79 -2.51 -6.41
N MET A 528 5.96 -2.28 -5.82
CA MET A 528 6.41 -0.96 -5.38
C MET A 528 7.27 -0.29 -6.46
N GLY A 529 6.74 0.73 -7.13
CA GLY A 529 7.46 1.53 -8.11
C GLY A 529 8.62 2.32 -7.50
N ALA A 530 9.83 2.11 -8.05
CA ALA A 530 11.03 2.79 -7.63
C ALA A 530 11.86 3.21 -8.85
N HIS A 531 12.10 4.50 -9.02
CA HIS A 531 12.81 5.02 -10.17
C HIS A 531 14.17 5.63 -9.81
N ILE A 532 15.13 5.47 -10.71
CA ILE A 532 16.29 6.36 -10.77
C ILE A 532 15.81 7.64 -11.46
N GLY A 533 15.75 8.73 -10.72
CA GLY A 533 15.40 10.05 -11.24
C GLY A 533 16.63 10.81 -11.76
N ASN A 534 16.42 12.07 -12.15
CA ASN A 534 17.47 12.97 -12.59
C ASN A 534 18.56 13.18 -11.53
N ARG A 535 19.80 13.51 -11.96
CA ARG A 535 20.91 13.86 -11.05
C ARG A 535 20.51 14.99 -10.10
N HIS A 536 19.84 16.02 -10.62
CA HIS A 536 19.14 17.04 -9.84
C HIS A 536 17.68 16.64 -9.68
N CYS A 537 17.28 16.26 -8.50
CA CYS A 537 15.90 15.88 -8.22
C CYS A 537 14.96 17.06 -8.44
N HIS A 538 13.93 16.89 -9.24
CA HIS A 538 12.96 17.95 -9.55
C HIS A 538 12.09 18.34 -8.35
N ALA A 539 11.86 17.43 -7.41
CA ALA A 539 11.04 17.69 -6.22
C ALA A 539 11.77 18.43 -5.10
N THR A 540 13.06 18.17 -4.91
CA THR A 540 13.84 18.68 -3.76
C THR A 540 15.01 19.58 -4.14
N PHE A 541 15.40 19.59 -5.42
CA PHE A 541 16.60 20.24 -5.96
C PHE A 541 17.92 19.73 -5.38
N ARG A 542 17.90 18.61 -4.64
CA ARG A 542 19.13 17.93 -4.21
C ARG A 542 19.81 17.23 -5.38
N GLN A 543 21.12 17.03 -5.22
CA GLN A 543 21.92 16.29 -6.17
C GLN A 543 22.53 15.07 -5.48
N HIS A 544 22.26 13.88 -6.03
CA HIS A 544 22.80 12.63 -5.51
C HIS A 544 23.66 11.93 -6.56
N SER A 545 24.62 11.13 -6.08
CA SER A 545 25.42 10.26 -6.95
C SER A 545 24.53 9.24 -7.65
N ILE A 546 24.93 8.83 -8.85
CA ILE A 546 24.22 7.75 -9.57
C ILE A 546 24.20 6.44 -8.77
N ALA A 547 25.22 6.18 -7.95
CA ALA A 547 25.29 5.01 -7.09
C ALA A 547 24.18 5.05 -6.02
N PHE A 548 24.02 6.17 -5.32
CA PHE A 548 22.99 6.28 -4.27
C PHE A 548 21.56 6.19 -4.86
N ARG A 549 21.31 6.86 -6.01
CA ARG A 549 20.02 6.77 -6.72
C ARG A 549 19.73 5.34 -7.20
N GLY A 550 20.71 4.70 -7.84
CA GLY A 550 20.57 3.35 -8.39
C GLY A 550 20.35 2.29 -7.30
N LEU A 551 21.10 2.34 -6.21
CA LEU A 551 20.97 1.40 -5.09
C LEU A 551 19.64 1.58 -4.35
N THR A 552 19.16 2.82 -4.18
CA THR A 552 17.86 3.09 -3.57
C THR A 552 16.71 2.55 -4.42
N ALA A 553 16.79 2.65 -5.75
CA ALA A 553 15.75 2.15 -6.64
C ALA A 553 15.75 0.63 -6.82
N LEU A 554 16.87 -0.05 -6.51
CA LEU A 554 17.11 -1.45 -6.82
C LEU A 554 16.08 -2.41 -6.22
N PHE A 555 15.60 -2.13 -4.99
CA PHE A 555 14.74 -3.04 -4.21
C PHE A 555 13.23 -2.89 -4.46
N GLY A 556 12.83 -2.22 -5.52
CA GLY A 556 11.44 -2.15 -5.97
C GLY A 556 11.23 -2.73 -7.36
N HIS A 557 10.06 -2.47 -7.93
CA HIS A 557 9.85 -2.61 -9.37
C HIS A 557 10.54 -1.42 -10.06
N MET A 558 11.81 -1.64 -10.41
CA MET A 558 12.73 -0.59 -10.82
C MET A 558 12.39 0.02 -12.18
N GLY A 559 12.64 1.30 -12.34
CA GLY A 559 12.58 2.04 -13.59
C GLY A 559 13.48 3.27 -13.60
N LEU A 560 13.38 4.02 -14.68
CA LEU A 560 14.01 5.33 -14.90
C LEU A 560 12.91 6.37 -15.11
N GLU A 561 13.13 7.59 -14.64
CA GLU A 561 12.26 8.74 -14.93
C GLU A 561 13.14 9.97 -15.18
N LEU A 562 13.52 10.16 -16.42
CA LEU A 562 14.51 11.15 -16.85
C LEU A 562 14.58 11.21 -18.38
N ASP A 563 15.35 12.17 -18.89
CA ASP A 563 15.72 12.23 -20.31
C ASP A 563 17.06 11.51 -20.56
N PRO A 564 17.05 10.31 -21.16
CA PRO A 564 18.27 9.57 -21.42
C PRO A 564 19.12 10.16 -22.58
N VAL A 565 18.51 11.00 -23.45
CA VAL A 565 19.19 11.61 -24.60
C VAL A 565 20.17 12.70 -24.13
N SER A 566 19.76 13.47 -23.11
CA SER A 566 20.59 14.56 -22.55
C SER A 566 21.61 14.10 -21.51
N ALA A 567 21.56 12.83 -21.06
CA ALA A 567 22.44 12.28 -20.05
C ALA A 567 23.91 12.23 -20.53
N ASP A 568 24.84 12.58 -19.65
CA ASP A 568 26.28 12.39 -19.92
C ASP A 568 26.71 10.92 -19.82
N GLU A 569 27.93 10.60 -20.22
CA GLU A 569 28.39 9.19 -20.27
C GLU A 569 28.56 8.58 -18.87
N GLU A 570 28.84 9.36 -17.83
CA GLU A 570 28.88 8.87 -16.45
C GLU A 570 27.50 8.39 -16.01
N GLU A 571 26.47 9.18 -16.26
CA GLU A 571 25.08 8.83 -15.95
C GLU A 571 24.62 7.62 -16.77
N ARG A 572 24.87 7.60 -18.08
CA ARG A 572 24.52 6.46 -18.94
C ARG A 572 25.20 5.17 -18.51
N ALA A 573 26.49 5.23 -18.16
CA ALA A 573 27.22 4.08 -17.63
C ALA A 573 26.60 3.59 -16.31
N GLY A 574 26.18 4.51 -15.43
CA GLY A 574 25.49 4.22 -14.20
C GLY A 574 24.13 3.55 -14.45
N TYR A 575 23.30 4.09 -15.35
CA TYR A 575 22.01 3.50 -15.69
C TYR A 575 22.16 2.08 -16.21
N ARG A 576 23.08 1.82 -17.16
CA ARG A 576 23.38 0.47 -17.66
C ARG A 576 23.81 -0.48 -16.52
N LYS A 577 24.67 -0.02 -15.62
CA LYS A 577 25.14 -0.79 -14.46
C LYS A 577 23.98 -1.24 -13.58
N TYR A 578 23.11 -0.30 -13.16
CA TYR A 578 22.01 -0.60 -12.23
C TYR A 578 20.87 -1.34 -12.91
N ALA A 579 20.63 -1.14 -14.20
CA ALA A 579 19.72 -1.96 -14.99
C ALA A 579 20.20 -3.43 -15.05
N ALA A 580 21.48 -3.67 -15.33
CA ALA A 580 22.06 -5.01 -15.34
C ALA A 580 21.99 -5.67 -13.97
N LEU A 581 22.36 -4.92 -12.91
CA LEU A 581 22.32 -5.40 -11.54
C LEU A 581 20.91 -5.76 -11.09
N HIS A 582 19.91 -4.92 -11.42
CA HIS A 582 18.51 -5.21 -11.14
C HIS A 582 18.06 -6.50 -11.84
N LYS A 583 18.33 -6.63 -13.14
CA LYS A 583 17.97 -7.85 -13.89
C LYS A 583 18.61 -9.12 -13.33
N GLN A 584 19.85 -9.01 -12.84
CA GLN A 584 20.55 -10.13 -12.19
C GLN A 584 19.87 -10.58 -10.89
N TRP A 585 19.36 -9.63 -10.10
CA TRP A 585 18.87 -9.90 -8.76
C TRP A 585 17.34 -9.80 -8.61
N ARG A 586 16.62 -9.35 -9.63
CA ARG A 586 15.16 -9.09 -9.53
C ARG A 586 14.35 -10.33 -9.16
N ASP A 587 14.79 -11.52 -9.56
CA ASP A 587 14.10 -12.75 -9.17
C ASP A 587 14.16 -12.96 -7.65
N VAL A 588 15.32 -12.80 -7.05
CA VAL A 588 15.49 -12.85 -5.59
C VAL A 588 14.69 -11.72 -4.92
N ILE A 589 14.79 -10.48 -5.44
CA ILE A 589 14.14 -9.31 -4.86
C ILE A 589 12.61 -9.44 -4.89
N HIS A 590 12.04 -9.89 -6.03
CA HIS A 590 10.60 -9.91 -6.24
C HIS A 590 9.91 -11.16 -5.67
N HIS A 591 10.62 -12.28 -5.51
CA HIS A 591 10.03 -13.53 -5.00
C HIS A 591 10.55 -13.94 -3.63
N GLY A 592 11.60 -13.32 -3.13
CA GLY A 592 12.21 -13.61 -1.84
C GLY A 592 11.43 -13.06 -0.65
N VAL A 593 11.99 -13.33 0.52
CA VAL A 593 11.50 -12.88 1.81
C VAL A 593 12.25 -11.63 2.22
N GLN A 594 11.53 -10.52 2.37
CA GLN A 594 12.11 -9.23 2.75
C GLN A 594 12.38 -9.17 4.26
N TRP A 595 13.52 -8.56 4.60
CA TRP A 595 13.98 -8.32 5.97
C TRP A 595 14.42 -6.86 6.12
N ARG A 596 13.87 -6.17 7.11
CA ARG A 596 14.39 -4.89 7.60
C ARG A 596 15.23 -5.18 8.83
N ILE A 597 16.37 -4.51 8.96
CA ILE A 597 17.32 -4.77 10.02
C ILE A 597 17.27 -3.62 11.04
N ASP A 598 17.23 -3.96 12.32
CA ASP A 598 17.37 -2.99 13.40
C ASP A 598 18.82 -2.51 13.49
N MET A 599 19.05 -1.25 13.15
CA MET A 599 20.36 -0.60 13.30
C MET A 599 20.33 0.32 14.54
N PRO A 600 21.37 0.30 15.38
CA PRO A 600 21.42 1.15 16.58
C PRO A 600 21.45 2.64 16.27
N ASP A 601 22.02 3.02 15.14
CA ASP A 601 22.08 4.41 14.68
C ASP A 601 20.89 4.69 13.75
N ALA A 602 20.04 5.66 14.11
CA ALA A 602 18.84 6.02 13.35
C ALA A 602 19.14 6.61 11.97
N THR A 603 20.37 7.05 11.72
CA THR A 603 20.79 7.58 10.42
C THR A 603 21.23 6.49 9.45
N THR A 604 21.29 5.23 9.89
CA THR A 604 21.63 4.06 9.09
C THR A 604 20.40 3.20 8.87
N LEU A 605 20.02 2.97 7.62
CA LEU A 605 18.98 2.01 7.26
C LEU A 605 19.61 0.76 6.63
N ALA A 606 19.11 -0.41 7.05
CA ALA A 606 19.52 -1.67 6.44
C ALA A 606 18.30 -2.55 6.16
N HIS A 607 18.30 -3.18 5.00
CA HIS A 607 17.28 -4.15 4.60
C HIS A 607 17.84 -5.10 3.54
N GLY A 608 17.14 -6.19 3.31
CA GLY A 608 17.54 -7.12 2.27
C GLY A 608 16.43 -8.11 1.93
N VAL A 609 16.72 -8.97 0.99
CA VAL A 609 15.83 -10.06 0.57
C VAL A 609 16.61 -11.37 0.52
N VAL A 610 16.01 -12.42 1.06
CA VAL A 610 16.55 -13.77 1.06
C VAL A 610 15.67 -14.64 0.17
N SER A 611 16.27 -15.40 -0.75
CA SER A 611 15.53 -16.34 -1.60
C SER A 611 14.75 -17.37 -0.77
N PRO A 612 13.62 -17.91 -1.25
CA PRO A 612 12.80 -18.85 -0.48
C PRO A 612 13.55 -20.10 -0.04
N ASP A 613 14.49 -20.59 -0.85
CA ASP A 613 15.38 -21.73 -0.57
C ASP A 613 16.61 -21.37 0.27
N LYS A 614 16.75 -20.09 0.62
CA LYS A 614 17.88 -19.50 1.34
C LYS A 614 19.24 -19.73 0.65
N ALA A 615 19.24 -19.95 -0.66
CA ALA A 615 20.47 -20.13 -1.43
C ALA A 615 21.16 -18.80 -1.76
N GLN A 616 20.38 -17.74 -1.93
CA GLN A 616 20.87 -16.41 -2.28
C GLN A 616 20.24 -15.36 -1.36
N ALA A 617 20.99 -14.30 -1.11
CA ALA A 617 20.47 -13.13 -0.42
C ALA A 617 21.18 -11.85 -0.90
N ILE A 618 20.47 -10.73 -0.82
CA ILE A 618 20.98 -9.42 -1.17
C ILE A 618 20.58 -8.42 -0.09
N PHE A 619 21.53 -7.63 0.40
CA PHE A 619 21.31 -6.64 1.46
C PHE A 619 21.87 -5.28 1.08
N LEU A 620 21.12 -4.23 1.39
CA LEU A 620 21.51 -2.84 1.25
C LEU A 620 21.71 -2.21 2.62
N VAL A 621 22.78 -1.45 2.78
CA VAL A 621 23.00 -0.56 3.92
C VAL A 621 23.15 0.86 3.40
N SER A 622 22.26 1.75 3.82
CA SER A 622 22.26 3.17 3.44
C SER A 622 22.58 4.04 4.65
N GLN A 623 23.57 4.92 4.52
CA GLN A 623 23.88 5.98 5.47
C GLN A 623 23.20 7.27 5.01
N LEU A 624 22.19 7.72 5.73
CA LEU A 624 21.31 8.83 5.30
C LEU A 624 21.87 10.19 5.74
N ALA A 625 22.47 10.23 6.92
CA ALA A 625 23.03 11.44 7.52
C ALA A 625 24.34 11.11 8.26
N MET A 626 24.97 12.10 8.90
CA MET A 626 26.15 11.88 9.71
C MET A 626 25.83 10.94 10.87
N PRO A 627 26.58 9.83 11.06
CA PRO A 627 26.30 8.87 12.12
C PRO A 627 26.64 9.45 13.51
N ASP A 628 25.88 9.00 14.52
CA ASP A 628 26.13 9.37 15.91
C ASP A 628 27.40 8.73 16.48
N TYR A 629 27.82 7.59 15.93
CA TYR A 629 28.96 6.82 16.41
C TYR A 629 30.12 6.82 15.44
N THR A 630 31.34 6.84 15.95
CA THR A 630 32.58 6.80 15.15
C THR A 630 32.73 5.50 14.35
N LEU A 631 32.22 4.38 14.87
CA LEU A 631 32.22 3.09 14.20
C LEU A 631 30.79 2.62 14.00
N MET A 632 30.49 2.11 12.81
CA MET A 632 29.22 1.50 12.52
C MET A 632 29.08 0.16 13.27
N ALA A 633 27.88 -0.13 13.75
CA ALA A 633 27.55 -1.43 14.33
C ALA A 633 27.68 -2.53 13.28
N PRO A 634 28.05 -3.77 13.66
CA PRO A 634 28.02 -4.89 12.75
C PRO A 634 26.62 -5.15 12.18
N LEU A 635 26.54 -5.42 10.88
CA LEU A 635 25.28 -5.77 10.20
C LEU A 635 24.92 -7.22 10.47
N ARG A 636 23.85 -7.48 11.21
CA ARG A 636 23.31 -8.81 11.47
C ARG A 636 22.33 -9.20 10.36
N LEU A 637 22.72 -10.17 9.54
CA LEU A 637 21.95 -10.55 8.34
C LEU A 637 20.88 -11.58 8.70
N ALA A 638 19.63 -11.15 8.73
CA ALA A 638 18.49 -12.00 9.10
C ALA A 638 18.04 -12.93 7.96
N GLY A 639 17.34 -14.00 8.31
CA GLY A 639 16.65 -14.88 7.36
C GLY A 639 17.49 -15.99 6.73
N LEU A 640 18.78 -16.04 7.00
CA LEU A 640 19.69 -17.05 6.45
C LEU A 640 19.47 -18.43 7.08
N GLU A 641 20.00 -19.49 6.45
CA GLU A 641 20.06 -20.83 7.05
C GLU A 641 21.26 -20.88 8.01
N ALA A 642 21.00 -21.06 9.32
CA ALA A 642 22.02 -20.98 10.35
C ALA A 642 23.13 -22.02 10.16
N SER A 643 22.77 -23.23 9.76
CA SER A 643 23.70 -24.37 9.55
C SER A 643 24.51 -24.30 8.25
N ALA A 644 24.11 -23.41 7.32
CA ALA A 644 24.77 -23.26 6.03
C ALA A 644 25.95 -22.27 6.08
N ARG A 645 26.80 -22.33 5.07
CA ARG A 645 27.87 -21.35 4.85
C ARG A 645 27.57 -20.51 3.62
N TYR A 646 27.92 -19.25 3.68
CA TYR A 646 27.67 -18.28 2.61
C TYR A 646 28.96 -17.61 2.19
N GLN A 647 29.17 -17.56 0.89
CA GLN A 647 30.18 -16.66 0.30
C GLN A 647 29.60 -15.25 0.34
N VAL A 648 30.29 -14.33 1.00
CA VAL A 648 29.93 -12.91 1.10
C VAL A 648 30.68 -12.12 0.05
N THR A 649 29.96 -11.35 -0.75
CA THR A 649 30.54 -10.55 -1.84
C THR A 649 30.03 -9.12 -1.76
N LEU A 650 30.92 -8.15 -1.90
CA LEU A 650 30.57 -6.75 -2.10
C LEU A 650 30.16 -6.57 -3.56
N LEU A 651 28.87 -6.29 -3.80
CA LEU A 651 28.33 -6.10 -5.15
C LEU A 651 28.51 -4.70 -5.67
N ASP A 652 28.34 -3.71 -4.77
CA ASP A 652 28.55 -2.29 -5.08
C ASP A 652 28.87 -1.48 -3.82
N HIS A 653 29.63 -0.42 -4.01
CA HIS A 653 29.98 0.52 -2.95
C HIS A 653 30.22 1.91 -3.52
N PRO A 654 30.05 2.99 -2.71
CA PRO A 654 30.50 4.31 -3.10
C PRO A 654 32.03 4.34 -3.20
N ASN A 655 32.57 5.36 -3.87
CA ASN A 655 34.01 5.66 -3.80
C ASN A 655 34.36 6.03 -2.35
N ILE A 656 34.60 5.02 -1.52
CA ILE A 656 35.06 5.23 -0.16
C ILE A 656 36.49 5.79 -0.26
N GLN A 657 36.65 7.08 0.05
CA GLN A 657 37.96 7.69 0.09
C GLN A 657 38.77 7.04 1.20
N ILE A 658 39.80 6.26 0.82
CA ILE A 658 40.71 5.62 1.77
C ILE A 658 41.69 6.68 2.33
N THR A 659 41.92 7.76 1.58
CA THR A 659 42.74 8.93 2.01
C THR A 659 41.91 10.20 1.92
N GLY A 660 41.71 10.89 3.05
CA GLY A 660 41.13 12.25 3.05
C GLY A 660 42.06 13.28 2.43
N GLU A 661 41.52 14.41 2.00
CA GLU A 661 42.33 15.58 1.62
C GLU A 661 43.29 15.94 2.77
N GLY A 662 44.56 16.16 2.44
CA GLY A 662 45.62 16.44 3.43
C GLY A 662 46.31 15.22 4.04
N GLY A 663 45.98 13.99 3.64
CA GLY A 663 46.69 12.77 4.03
C GLY A 663 46.50 12.32 5.48
N HIS A 664 45.53 12.89 6.20
CA HIS A 664 45.37 12.67 7.65
C HIS A 664 44.46 11.50 8.05
N THR A 665 43.67 10.95 7.14
CA THR A 665 42.70 9.88 7.51
C THR A 665 42.75 8.75 6.52
N MET A 666 43.28 7.63 6.95
CA MET A 666 43.15 6.36 6.22
C MET A 666 41.95 5.59 6.73
N ARG A 667 40.88 5.41 5.91
CA ARG A 667 39.82 4.49 6.21
C ARG A 667 40.24 3.08 5.82
N LYS A 668 40.40 2.21 6.80
CA LYS A 668 40.71 0.80 6.55
C LYS A 668 39.39 0.07 6.31
N LEU A 669 39.29 -0.60 5.17
CA LEU A 669 38.12 -1.43 4.84
C LEU A 669 38.08 -2.71 5.64
N PRO A 670 36.92 -3.25 6.03
CA PRO A 670 36.77 -4.59 6.53
C PRO A 670 37.33 -5.64 5.56
N ALA A 671 37.95 -6.68 6.06
CA ALA A 671 38.65 -7.69 5.24
C ALA A 671 37.73 -8.38 4.20
N TRP A 672 36.47 -8.61 4.53
CA TRP A 672 35.51 -9.23 3.62
C TRP A 672 35.19 -8.37 2.38
N MET A 673 35.39 -7.06 2.44
CA MET A 673 35.21 -6.16 1.29
C MET A 673 36.34 -6.24 0.28
N THR A 674 37.53 -6.65 0.72
CA THR A 674 38.72 -6.75 -0.16
C THR A 674 38.96 -8.18 -0.64
N THR A 675 38.51 -9.16 0.12
CA THR A 675 38.66 -10.60 -0.20
C THR A 675 37.36 -11.33 0.16
N PRO A 676 36.71 -12.00 -0.81
CA PRO A 676 35.49 -12.77 -0.53
C PRO A 676 35.73 -13.78 0.61
N GLN A 677 34.81 -13.81 1.55
CA GLN A 677 34.89 -14.69 2.71
C GLN A 677 33.70 -15.63 2.74
N THR A 678 33.95 -16.87 3.18
CA THR A 678 32.90 -17.86 3.45
C THR A 678 32.61 -17.91 4.94
N VAL A 679 31.41 -17.48 5.32
CA VAL A 679 30.98 -17.30 6.72
C VAL A 679 29.75 -18.15 7.00
N SER A 680 29.60 -18.70 8.23
CA SER A 680 28.40 -19.46 8.59
C SER A 680 27.18 -18.51 8.73
N GLY A 681 26.01 -19.02 8.35
CA GLY A 681 24.75 -18.28 8.49
C GLY A 681 24.45 -17.90 9.94
N GLU A 682 24.79 -18.79 10.89
CA GLU A 682 24.65 -18.49 12.33
C GLU A 682 25.50 -17.28 12.75
N TRP A 683 26.78 -17.22 12.33
CA TRP A 683 27.65 -16.07 12.64
C TRP A 683 27.11 -14.77 12.02
N LEU A 684 26.67 -14.83 10.77
CA LEU A 684 26.10 -13.68 10.06
C LEU A 684 24.85 -13.14 10.75
N GLN A 685 24.04 -14.01 11.35
CA GLN A 685 22.82 -13.61 12.08
C GLN A 685 23.13 -13.12 13.50
N GLN A 686 24.09 -13.70 14.21
CA GLN A 686 24.32 -13.39 15.62
C GLN A 686 25.39 -12.30 15.83
N ALA A 687 26.53 -12.44 15.15
CA ALA A 687 27.65 -11.49 15.23
C ALA A 687 27.60 -10.44 14.10
N GLY A 688 27.27 -10.87 12.90
CA GLY A 688 27.14 -9.99 11.73
C GLY A 688 28.44 -9.75 10.96
N LEU A 689 28.41 -8.77 10.07
CA LEU A 689 29.53 -8.27 9.27
C LEU A 689 29.95 -6.91 9.76
N ALA A 690 31.26 -6.67 9.93
CA ALA A 690 31.79 -5.33 10.15
C ALA A 690 31.48 -4.43 8.94
N LEU A 691 30.98 -3.23 9.18
CA LEU A 691 30.70 -2.25 8.14
C LEU A 691 31.85 -1.24 8.00
N PRO A 692 32.11 -0.70 6.81
CA PRO A 692 33.01 0.43 6.63
C PRO A 692 32.37 1.69 7.21
N ILE A 693 33.17 2.73 7.45
CA ILE A 693 32.62 4.06 7.73
C ILE A 693 32.09 4.63 6.42
N LEU A 694 30.78 4.85 6.36
CA LEU A 694 30.10 5.42 5.21
C LEU A 694 29.94 6.93 5.36
N ASP A 695 30.06 7.64 4.25
CA ASP A 695 29.68 9.06 4.19
C ASP A 695 28.16 9.20 4.11
N PRO A 696 27.58 10.33 4.55
CA PRO A 696 26.16 10.62 4.33
C PRO A 696 25.77 10.49 2.85
N GLU A 697 24.51 10.08 2.62
CA GLU A 697 23.94 9.90 1.28
C GLU A 697 24.72 8.90 0.42
N SER A 698 25.15 7.81 1.07
CA SER A 698 25.84 6.72 0.40
C SER A 698 25.30 5.36 0.85
N ALA A 699 25.55 4.31 0.05
CA ALA A 699 25.08 2.98 0.35
C ALA A 699 26.07 1.91 -0.13
N ILE A 700 26.05 0.73 0.51
CA ILE A 700 26.74 -0.48 0.04
C ILE A 700 25.76 -1.61 -0.21
N LEU A 701 26.07 -2.42 -1.21
CA LEU A 701 25.27 -3.58 -1.60
C LEU A 701 26.08 -4.86 -1.39
N ILE A 702 25.49 -5.81 -0.66
CA ILE A 702 26.10 -7.07 -0.25
C ILE A 702 25.31 -8.23 -0.83
N GLY A 703 25.97 -9.11 -1.56
CA GLY A 703 25.40 -10.35 -2.05
C GLY A 703 25.90 -11.56 -1.26
N LEU A 704 25.04 -12.54 -1.08
CA LEU A 704 25.37 -13.83 -0.44
C LEU A 704 24.96 -14.97 -1.35
N GLN A 705 25.85 -15.97 -1.43
CA GLN A 705 25.59 -17.23 -2.11
C GLN A 705 25.94 -18.38 -1.17
N ARG A 706 24.99 -19.29 -0.93
CA ARG A 706 25.24 -20.53 -0.16
C ARG A 706 26.21 -21.42 -0.93
N VAL A 707 27.23 -21.96 -0.21
CA VAL A 707 28.26 -22.85 -0.74
C VAL A 707 28.21 -24.20 -0.08
#